data_b990b55adbed4e3636d64b6992fa5d5c
#
_entry.id   b990b55adbed4e3636d64b6992fa5d5c
#
_cell.length_a   1.000
_cell.length_b   1.000
_cell.length_c   1.000
_cell.angle_alpha   90.00
_cell.angle_beta   90.00
_cell.angle_gamma   90.00
#
_symmetry.space_group_name_H-M   'P 1'
#
loop_
_entity.id
_entity.type
_entity.pdbx_description
1 polymer ?
#
loop_
_entity_poly.entity_id
_entity_poly.type
_entity_poly.pdbx_seq_one_letter_code
_entity_poly.pdbx_strand_id
1 'polypeptide(L)'
;MRVISLDFETYYSETISVAGLAPRAYVNHPEFYAYMASASDGEETWAGDLADFNPESLRGNIVISHNAAFDRTVASKVWGPLDRLGIVEWNCTANLAACLCGRRSLADAVHHLFGVQLSKAMRSYMKGRHWRDVKNTPEGAQLLAYAKDDAIWCHKIWTDFLPYWGNFERELSLLTLEASANGVCVDCELLSKYLLATNRQLYEIEKKLPWVQTGGKPTSPKAIAIECRKHGIPCPPVKDEDEDLYEEWEETYKDQFEWVLQVGEWRSVNKLLKTLERLELRTAHDGEMDAPLKYFGAHCLPGDSEVLTPGGWVPLQDWRGGKIAQWFCDGSIKFLPADANAFEVREELLRIRSPYLRGNFTLGHTMPYLTHGVFDLLACKAGEFSTRRSRWVPISGELTTSGVLDEAAMRVLVAVQADGHWAPKKDGGQLQFCLRKPRKISRIKELLTAVGVSFKEQEFPSTPGQKRISVARRDCPFWLTRDKKVFGAWLLDSTLEARRAFLTEVLLWDGFVKLAEFGSSIRENVEWVVTIAHLTGCSAKIHLHKQRGNRRPYFRTFIRPATKALIQTWRDCTVIPSGAVRQVFCPTTSTGYFLVRSEGTVFVTGNTGRWSGDNGVNLQNLRKDAPVYGDVAVNMRSLFVARPGCKLIVADLAQIEPRCLAWCAGDWPFLELVKTGMSPYEAHARISMGWTGGRLKDENPDLYALNKAQVLALGYGCGAERFIQMAWNYCELTLTLSRSREIVDAFRAQNQKIVGLWNELESGLNQSVGQDFELVLPSGRMLLYSDVRRSVKIKTTKDPLTGKVSTSKKAGTMATSFGRKTFFYGGKLCENLIQAMARDVFGVGLLRLHAAGYKILFTVHDEVVIEAPMDADPDAVKQIMEQPIDWAPGLPVAAEVKAMQVYRK
;
A
#
# COMPACT_ATOMS: atom_id res chain seq x y z
N MET A 1 33.76 -8.11 22.62
CA MET A 1 32.95 -8.14 21.39
C MET A 1 32.30 -6.79 21.27
N ARG A 2 32.66 -6.01 20.25
CA ARG A 2 32.06 -4.69 19.98
C ARG A 2 31.02 -4.79 18.88
N VAL A 3 30.21 -3.75 18.74
CA VAL A 3 29.32 -3.56 17.60
C VAL A 3 29.93 -2.49 16.71
N ILE A 4 30.16 -2.81 15.46
CA ILE A 4 30.81 -1.91 14.50
C ILE A 4 29.82 -1.67 13.35
N SER A 5 29.39 -0.44 13.14
CA SER A 5 28.72 -0.07 11.92
C SER A 5 29.70 0.02 10.76
N LEU A 6 29.32 -0.44 9.60
CA LEU A 6 30.13 -0.42 8.38
C LEU A 6 29.25 -0.01 7.20
N ASP A 7 29.73 0.92 6.38
CA ASP A 7 29.07 1.40 5.18
C ASP A 7 30.10 1.60 4.06
N PHE A 8 29.67 1.36 2.81
CA PHE A 8 30.53 1.49 1.62
C PHE A 8 30.00 2.52 0.66
N GLU A 9 30.89 3.36 0.16
CA GLU A 9 30.61 4.23 -0.98
C GLU A 9 31.18 3.62 -2.27
N THR A 10 30.32 3.53 -3.28
CA THR A 10 30.62 2.89 -4.55
C THR A 10 30.25 3.75 -5.74
N TYR A 11 30.98 3.58 -6.86
CA TYR A 11 30.68 4.30 -8.11
C TYR A 11 29.34 3.87 -8.69
N TYR A 12 28.55 4.85 -9.13
CA TYR A 12 27.30 4.59 -9.86
C TYR A 12 27.02 5.69 -10.90
N SER A 13 26.31 5.32 -11.96
CA SER A 13 25.97 6.20 -13.07
C SER A 13 24.52 5.97 -13.53
N GLU A 14 24.18 6.44 -14.72
CA GLU A 14 22.89 6.16 -15.35
C GLU A 14 22.79 4.70 -15.83
N THR A 15 23.90 4.13 -16.24
CA THR A 15 23.99 2.76 -16.78
C THR A 15 24.24 1.71 -15.70
N ILE A 16 24.95 2.05 -14.64
CA ILE A 16 25.29 1.13 -13.55
C ILE A 16 24.73 1.65 -12.21
N SER A 17 23.85 0.89 -11.61
CA SER A 17 23.33 1.18 -10.26
C SER A 17 22.78 -0.10 -9.61
N VAL A 18 22.83 -0.15 -8.26
CA VAL A 18 22.22 -1.26 -7.49
C VAL A 18 20.73 -1.40 -7.77
N ALA A 19 20.02 -0.29 -7.98
CA ALA A 19 18.60 -0.33 -8.29
C ALA A 19 18.27 -1.01 -9.63
N GLY A 20 19.18 -0.93 -10.61
CA GLY A 20 19.01 -1.58 -11.92
C GLY A 20 19.46 -3.03 -11.93
N LEU A 21 20.61 -3.31 -11.32
CA LEU A 21 21.32 -4.58 -11.45
C LEU A 21 21.10 -5.55 -10.29
N ALA A 22 20.68 -5.10 -9.11
CA ALA A 22 20.75 -5.78 -7.83
C ALA A 22 22.20 -5.96 -7.33
N PRO A 23 22.44 -6.23 -6.01
CA PRO A 23 23.77 -6.18 -5.45
C PRO A 23 24.79 -7.09 -6.15
N ARG A 24 24.46 -8.37 -6.41
CA ARG A 24 25.38 -9.34 -7.01
C ARG A 24 25.83 -8.95 -8.42
N ALA A 25 24.89 -8.64 -9.30
CA ALA A 25 25.21 -8.22 -10.65
C ALA A 25 25.93 -6.87 -10.69
N TYR A 26 25.58 -5.97 -9.74
CA TYR A 26 26.21 -4.67 -9.63
C TYR A 26 27.69 -4.77 -9.25
N VAL A 27 28.07 -5.56 -8.22
CA VAL A 27 29.47 -5.69 -7.80
C VAL A 27 30.33 -6.47 -8.80
N ASN A 28 29.71 -7.22 -9.70
CA ASN A 28 30.37 -7.96 -10.75
C ASN A 28 30.40 -7.22 -12.10
N HIS A 29 29.78 -6.05 -12.17
CA HIS A 29 29.84 -5.22 -13.38
C HIS A 29 31.25 -4.69 -13.65
N PRO A 30 31.75 -4.62 -14.91
CA PRO A 30 33.09 -4.14 -15.23
C PRO A 30 33.43 -2.74 -14.73
N GLU A 31 32.44 -1.85 -14.63
CA GLU A 31 32.59 -0.49 -14.10
C GLU A 31 32.44 -0.41 -12.58
N PHE A 32 32.24 -1.53 -11.88
CA PHE A 32 32.11 -1.50 -10.43
C PHE A 32 33.39 -1.02 -9.77
N TYR A 33 33.26 -0.04 -8.87
CA TYR A 33 34.37 0.49 -8.10
C TYR A 33 33.89 0.94 -6.71
N ALA A 34 34.33 0.22 -5.67
CA ALA A 34 34.17 0.62 -4.29
C ALA A 34 35.41 1.47 -3.91
N TYR A 35 35.16 2.69 -3.45
CA TYR A 35 36.27 3.66 -3.26
C TYR A 35 36.45 4.10 -1.82
N MET A 36 35.41 3.97 -0.99
CA MET A 36 35.46 4.44 0.40
C MET A 36 34.75 3.46 1.31
N ALA A 37 35.22 3.39 2.55
CA ALA A 37 34.50 2.77 3.64
C ALA A 37 34.39 3.75 4.81
N SER A 38 33.35 3.58 5.63
CA SER A 38 33.19 4.25 6.91
C SER A 38 32.78 3.24 7.98
N ALA A 39 33.27 3.42 9.20
CA ALA A 39 32.98 2.55 10.32
C ALA A 39 32.89 3.34 11.63
N SER A 40 32.02 2.91 12.54
CA SER A 40 31.90 3.47 13.90
C SER A 40 31.59 2.38 14.91
N ASP A 41 32.25 2.42 16.07
CA ASP A 41 31.91 1.57 17.22
C ASP A 41 31.15 2.34 18.33
N GLY A 42 30.73 3.59 18.00
CA GLY A 42 30.04 4.49 18.90
C GLY A 42 30.96 5.43 19.69
N GLU A 43 32.21 5.11 19.85
CA GLU A 43 33.24 5.97 20.47
C GLU A 43 34.14 6.60 19.42
N GLU A 44 34.63 5.79 18.49
CA GLU A 44 35.46 6.23 17.38
C GLU A 44 34.75 6.05 16.05
N THR A 45 34.99 7.00 15.13
CA THR A 45 34.43 6.93 13.78
C THR A 45 35.50 7.23 12.75
N TRP A 46 35.67 6.32 11.82
CA TRP A 46 36.60 6.42 10.71
C TRP A 46 35.84 6.50 9.37
N ALA A 47 36.35 7.28 8.42
CA ALA A 47 36.00 7.20 7.02
C ALA A 47 37.20 7.60 6.18
N GLY A 48 37.43 6.90 5.08
CA GLY A 48 38.59 7.13 4.21
C GLY A 48 38.57 6.23 2.99
N ASP A 49 39.65 6.28 2.23
CA ASP A 49 39.85 5.39 1.09
C ASP A 49 39.69 3.94 1.50
N LEU A 50 38.98 3.17 0.71
CA LEU A 50 38.78 1.74 0.99
C LEU A 50 40.10 0.98 1.18
N ALA A 51 41.16 1.35 0.46
CA ALA A 51 42.49 0.74 0.56
C ALA A 51 43.16 0.96 1.92
N ASP A 52 42.80 2.00 2.65
CA ASP A 52 43.34 2.34 3.97
C ASP A 52 42.57 1.68 5.12
N PHE A 53 41.43 1.07 4.84
CA PHE A 53 40.63 0.37 5.85
C PHE A 53 41.25 -1.00 6.18
N ASN A 54 41.40 -1.26 7.47
CA ASN A 54 41.88 -2.56 7.93
C ASN A 54 40.72 -3.51 8.25
N PRO A 55 40.36 -4.47 7.39
CA PRO A 55 39.22 -5.37 7.61
C PRO A 55 39.43 -6.34 8.80
N GLU A 56 40.69 -6.58 9.27
CA GLU A 56 40.94 -7.39 10.47
C GLU A 56 40.39 -6.76 11.75
N SER A 57 40.10 -5.44 11.73
CA SER A 57 39.42 -4.76 12.85
C SER A 57 38.00 -5.27 13.08
N LEU A 58 37.38 -5.91 12.10
CA LEU A 58 36.05 -6.48 12.19
C LEU A 58 36.02 -7.86 12.86
N ARG A 59 37.15 -8.53 12.95
CA ARG A 59 37.28 -9.89 13.49
C ARG A 59 36.81 -9.98 14.93
N GLY A 60 35.99 -10.99 15.24
CA GLY A 60 35.46 -11.23 16.59
C GLY A 60 34.40 -10.22 17.04
N ASN A 61 33.91 -9.37 16.14
CA ASN A 61 32.90 -8.34 16.41
C ASN A 61 31.57 -8.58 15.69
N ILE A 62 30.52 -7.89 16.15
CA ILE A 62 29.25 -7.82 15.44
C ILE A 62 29.33 -6.63 14.46
N VAL A 63 29.07 -6.89 13.21
CA VAL A 63 28.99 -5.84 12.18
C VAL A 63 27.51 -5.50 11.93
N ILE A 64 27.22 -4.24 11.78
CA ILE A 64 25.92 -3.73 11.41
C ILE A 64 26.04 -2.80 10.20
N SER A 65 25.07 -2.87 9.30
CA SER A 65 24.99 -1.95 8.16
C SER A 65 23.56 -1.51 7.93
N HIS A 66 23.38 -0.33 7.35
CA HIS A 66 22.04 0.12 6.97
C HIS A 66 21.76 -0.29 5.52
N ASN A 67 21.07 -1.41 5.33
CA ASN A 67 20.92 -2.21 4.11
C ASN A 67 22.03 -3.27 3.90
N ALA A 68 22.29 -4.02 4.94
CA ALA A 68 23.39 -4.98 5.06
C ALA A 68 23.54 -5.98 3.88
N ALA A 69 22.46 -6.29 3.13
CA ALA A 69 22.56 -7.13 1.94
C ALA A 69 23.50 -6.54 0.88
N PHE A 70 23.51 -5.22 0.73
CA PHE A 70 24.42 -4.51 -0.18
C PHE A 70 25.84 -4.53 0.37
N ASP A 71 26.04 -4.08 1.61
CA ASP A 71 27.38 -3.94 2.20
C ASP A 71 28.10 -5.27 2.34
N ARG A 72 27.38 -6.34 2.69
CA ARG A 72 27.92 -7.72 2.71
C ARG A 72 28.42 -8.15 1.32
N THR A 73 27.66 -7.82 0.28
CA THR A 73 28.04 -8.17 -1.09
C THR A 73 29.27 -7.39 -1.56
N VAL A 74 29.35 -6.10 -1.22
CA VAL A 74 30.53 -5.28 -1.49
C VAL A 74 31.75 -5.82 -0.72
N ALA A 75 31.61 -6.07 0.60
CA ALA A 75 32.68 -6.61 1.43
C ALA A 75 33.22 -7.95 0.89
N SER A 76 32.32 -8.85 0.49
CA SER A 76 32.69 -10.12 -0.11
C SER A 76 33.45 -9.95 -1.44
N LYS A 77 33.14 -8.92 -2.21
CA LYS A 77 33.81 -8.60 -3.48
C LYS A 77 35.20 -8.03 -3.27
N VAL A 78 35.35 -7.11 -2.31
CA VAL A 78 36.59 -6.36 -2.14
C VAL A 78 37.59 -7.04 -1.19
N TRP A 79 37.13 -7.80 -0.20
CA TRP A 79 37.96 -8.45 0.83
C TRP A 79 37.92 -9.97 0.75
N GLY A 80 37.12 -10.56 -0.16
CA GLY A 80 36.96 -12.01 -0.30
C GLY A 80 35.89 -12.58 0.62
N PRO A 81 35.78 -13.92 0.70
CA PRO A 81 34.71 -14.60 1.45
C PRO A 81 34.60 -14.11 2.90
N LEU A 82 33.39 -13.80 3.35
CA LEU A 82 33.11 -13.15 4.63
C LEU A 82 33.49 -14.02 5.85
N ASP A 83 33.49 -15.35 5.70
CA ASP A 83 33.93 -16.29 6.73
C ASP A 83 35.40 -16.09 7.12
N ARG A 84 36.24 -15.65 6.20
CA ARG A 84 37.67 -15.34 6.46
C ARG A 84 37.85 -14.10 7.31
N LEU A 85 36.91 -13.17 7.30
CA LEU A 85 36.96 -11.96 8.12
C LEU A 85 36.69 -12.26 9.60
N GLY A 86 36.15 -13.45 9.95
CA GLY A 86 35.88 -13.84 11.32
C GLY A 86 34.88 -12.93 12.05
N ILE A 87 33.95 -12.33 11.30
CA ILE A 87 32.85 -11.55 11.83
C ILE A 87 31.89 -12.51 12.55
N VAL A 88 31.45 -12.15 13.76
CA VAL A 88 30.56 -13.01 14.55
C VAL A 88 29.16 -13.03 13.99
N GLU A 89 28.62 -11.85 13.66
CA GLU A 89 27.26 -11.68 13.14
C GLU A 89 27.22 -10.38 12.31
N TRP A 90 26.42 -10.36 11.27
CA TRP A 90 26.19 -9.15 10.46
C TRP A 90 24.71 -8.82 10.37
N ASN A 91 24.28 -7.75 11.01
CA ASN A 91 22.89 -7.34 11.10
C ASN A 91 22.54 -6.15 10.20
N CYS A 92 21.24 -5.96 9.99
CA CYS A 92 20.69 -4.91 9.15
C CYS A 92 19.86 -3.91 9.99
N THR A 93 20.36 -2.70 10.18
CA THR A 93 19.61 -1.65 10.89
C THR A 93 18.45 -1.11 10.06
N ALA A 94 18.45 -1.28 8.73
CA ALA A 94 17.27 -0.99 7.91
C ALA A 94 16.12 -1.96 8.15
N ASN A 95 16.40 -3.24 8.48
CA ASN A 95 15.39 -4.22 8.87
C ASN A 95 14.86 -3.92 10.28
N LEU A 96 15.74 -3.58 11.21
CA LEU A 96 15.37 -3.11 12.56
C LEU A 96 14.41 -1.91 12.48
N ALA A 97 14.81 -0.87 11.77
CA ALA A 97 14.00 0.33 11.59
C ALA A 97 12.67 0.04 10.86
N ALA A 98 12.68 -0.84 9.85
CA ALA A 98 11.47 -1.26 9.17
C ALA A 98 10.51 -2.02 10.09
N CYS A 99 11.02 -2.87 10.99
CA CYS A 99 10.22 -3.60 11.97
C CYS A 99 9.56 -2.65 12.98
N LEU A 100 10.31 -1.70 13.52
CA LEU A 100 9.84 -0.82 14.60
C LEU A 100 8.96 0.33 14.09
N CYS A 101 9.31 0.93 12.95
CA CYS A 101 8.67 2.16 12.50
C CYS A 101 8.33 2.18 10.99
N GLY A 102 8.49 1.07 10.29
CA GLY A 102 8.20 0.98 8.86
C GLY A 102 9.19 1.73 7.94
N ARG A 103 10.38 2.14 8.46
CA ARG A 103 11.38 2.93 7.73
C ARG A 103 12.54 2.06 7.27
N ARG A 104 12.97 2.22 6.03
CA ARG A 104 14.12 1.50 5.50
C ARG A 104 15.29 2.39 5.09
N SER A 105 15.08 3.68 4.80
CA SER A 105 16.19 4.57 4.48
C SER A 105 16.81 5.14 5.76
N LEU A 106 18.13 5.24 5.83
CA LEU A 106 18.83 5.74 7.02
C LEU A 106 18.33 7.13 7.42
N ALA A 107 18.24 8.06 6.50
CA ALA A 107 17.81 9.42 6.80
C ALA A 107 16.36 9.46 7.34
N ASP A 108 15.46 8.63 6.83
CA ASP A 108 14.08 8.60 7.31
C ASP A 108 13.98 7.92 8.68
N ALA A 109 14.76 6.85 8.90
CA ALA A 109 14.85 6.17 10.18
C ALA A 109 15.40 7.13 11.25
N VAL A 110 16.52 7.81 10.97
CA VAL A 110 17.12 8.79 11.89
C VAL A 110 16.18 9.95 12.16
N HIS A 111 15.53 10.46 11.13
CA HIS A 111 14.56 11.55 11.33
C HIS A 111 13.38 11.11 12.21
N HIS A 112 12.83 9.93 11.98
CA HIS A 112 11.72 9.40 12.76
C HIS A 112 12.10 9.09 14.20
N LEU A 113 13.21 8.40 14.41
CA LEU A 113 13.62 7.90 15.71
C LEU A 113 14.28 8.97 16.59
N PHE A 114 14.93 9.97 15.98
CA PHE A 114 15.75 10.96 16.68
C PHE A 114 15.39 12.43 16.36
N GLY A 115 14.52 12.69 15.41
CA GLY A 115 14.15 14.06 14.98
C GLY A 115 15.24 14.80 14.18
N VAL A 116 16.31 14.11 13.76
CA VAL A 116 17.45 14.70 13.05
C VAL A 116 17.31 14.50 11.54
N GLN A 117 17.61 15.53 10.77
CA GLN A 117 17.53 15.46 9.31
C GLN A 117 18.92 15.28 8.70
N LEU A 118 19.15 14.15 8.02
CA LEU A 118 20.39 13.90 7.30
C LEU A 118 20.30 14.42 5.86
N SER A 119 21.39 15.01 5.36
CA SER A 119 21.50 15.48 3.98
C SER A 119 21.97 14.35 3.06
N LYS A 120 21.30 14.19 1.92
CA LYS A 120 21.72 13.25 0.86
C LYS A 120 22.37 13.93 -0.35
N ALA A 121 22.76 15.19 -0.21
CA ALA A 121 23.30 15.98 -1.30
C ALA A 121 24.57 15.37 -1.91
N MET A 122 25.46 14.82 -1.08
CA MET A 122 26.73 14.23 -1.52
C MET A 122 26.52 12.97 -2.34
N ARG A 123 25.54 12.14 -2.00
CA ARG A 123 25.18 10.98 -2.84
C ARG A 123 24.81 11.41 -4.26
N SER A 124 23.97 12.41 -4.42
CA SER A 124 23.56 12.90 -5.73
C SER A 124 24.74 13.55 -6.48
N TYR A 125 25.60 14.24 -5.77
CA TYR A 125 26.81 14.86 -6.33
C TYR A 125 27.76 13.83 -6.95
N MET A 126 27.94 12.65 -6.30
CA MET A 126 28.87 11.60 -6.76
C MET A 126 28.38 10.81 -7.99
N LYS A 127 27.15 11.00 -8.45
CA LYS A 127 26.64 10.29 -9.65
C LYS A 127 27.52 10.54 -10.87
N GLY A 128 28.11 9.49 -11.41
CA GLY A 128 29.00 9.53 -12.59
C GLY A 128 30.36 10.14 -12.33
N ARG A 129 30.75 10.40 -11.05
CA ARG A 129 32.05 10.93 -10.67
C ARG A 129 32.91 9.88 -10.01
N HIS A 130 34.21 9.91 -10.26
CA HIS A 130 35.18 9.06 -9.58
C HIS A 130 35.73 9.75 -8.35
N TRP A 131 35.92 8.99 -7.26
CA TRP A 131 36.50 9.49 -6.02
C TRP A 131 37.85 10.19 -6.20
N ARG A 132 38.73 9.66 -7.03
CA ARG A 132 40.03 10.25 -7.35
C ARG A 132 39.95 11.70 -7.82
N ASP A 133 38.85 12.07 -8.49
CA ASP A 133 38.65 13.41 -9.06
C ASP A 133 38.08 14.39 -8.01
N VAL A 134 37.56 13.86 -6.90
CA VAL A 134 36.87 14.64 -5.83
C VAL A 134 37.66 14.63 -4.52
N LYS A 135 38.52 13.65 -4.29
CA LYS A 135 39.19 13.38 -3.02
C LYS A 135 39.88 14.62 -2.40
N ASN A 136 40.54 15.45 -3.19
CA ASN A 136 41.31 16.61 -2.73
C ASN A 136 40.54 17.94 -2.89
N THR A 137 39.21 17.89 -2.99
CA THR A 137 38.36 19.07 -3.12
C THR A 137 37.54 19.31 -1.83
N PRO A 138 36.93 20.48 -1.65
CA PRO A 138 36.01 20.73 -0.53
C PRO A 138 34.85 19.72 -0.51
N GLU A 139 34.37 19.27 -1.66
CA GLU A 139 33.31 18.29 -1.80
C GLU A 139 33.78 16.90 -1.32
N GLY A 140 35.05 16.56 -1.54
CA GLY A 140 35.66 15.34 -1.00
C GLY A 140 35.64 15.32 0.53
N ALA A 141 35.96 16.44 1.17
CA ALA A 141 35.85 16.57 2.63
C ALA A 141 34.39 16.46 3.11
N GLN A 142 33.45 17.00 2.36
CA GLN A 142 32.02 16.86 2.66
C GLN A 142 31.53 15.42 2.50
N LEU A 143 32.03 14.68 1.51
CA LEU A 143 31.72 13.27 1.32
C LEU A 143 32.24 12.42 2.46
N LEU A 144 33.46 12.67 2.95
CA LEU A 144 34.00 11.99 4.13
C LEU A 144 33.16 12.26 5.38
N ALA A 145 32.71 13.49 5.58
CA ALA A 145 31.83 13.83 6.69
C ALA A 145 30.46 13.12 6.56
N TYR A 146 29.89 13.09 5.35
CA TYR A 146 28.65 12.37 5.04
C TYR A 146 28.78 10.87 5.35
N ALA A 147 29.85 10.20 4.90
CA ALA A 147 30.08 8.80 5.16
C ALA A 147 30.26 8.48 6.66
N LYS A 148 30.93 9.37 7.42
CA LYS A 148 31.02 9.27 8.88
C LYS A 148 29.65 9.34 9.54
N ASP A 149 28.82 10.31 9.12
CA ASP A 149 27.48 10.49 9.66
C ASP A 149 26.61 9.24 9.41
N ASP A 150 26.68 8.62 8.22
CA ASP A 150 25.93 7.40 7.92
C ASP A 150 26.36 6.24 8.86
N ALA A 151 27.65 6.06 9.14
CA ALA A 151 28.14 5.07 10.09
C ALA A 151 27.69 5.35 11.53
N ILE A 152 27.79 6.61 12.01
CA ILE A 152 27.37 7.02 13.35
C ILE A 152 25.88 6.74 13.55
N TRP A 153 25.04 7.15 12.62
CA TRP A 153 23.61 6.98 12.76
C TRP A 153 23.17 5.52 12.62
N CYS A 154 23.84 4.74 11.79
CA CYS A 154 23.63 3.31 11.72
C CYS A 154 23.90 2.64 13.10
N HIS A 155 25.02 2.98 13.75
CA HIS A 155 25.38 2.50 15.08
C HIS A 155 24.37 2.95 16.13
N LYS A 156 23.96 4.20 16.10
CA LYS A 156 23.00 4.77 17.07
C LYS A 156 21.62 4.13 16.98
N ILE A 157 21.10 3.87 15.77
CA ILE A 157 19.85 3.11 15.59
C ILE A 157 19.94 1.75 16.26
N TRP A 158 21.04 1.05 16.09
CA TRP A 158 21.24 -0.25 16.71
C TRP A 158 21.25 -0.15 18.23
N THR A 159 22.11 0.70 18.77
CA THR A 159 22.32 0.81 20.22
C THR A 159 21.04 1.21 20.95
N ASP A 160 20.32 2.20 20.45
CA ASP A 160 19.16 2.77 21.15
C ASP A 160 17.89 1.91 20.97
N PHE A 161 17.78 1.15 19.88
CA PHE A 161 16.53 0.47 19.52
C PHE A 161 16.60 -1.06 19.45
N LEU A 162 17.77 -1.69 19.52
CA LEU A 162 17.90 -3.14 19.62
C LEU A 162 17.01 -3.77 20.72
N PRO A 163 16.87 -3.19 21.93
CA PRO A 163 16.03 -3.78 22.98
C PRO A 163 14.56 -3.94 22.62
N TYR A 164 14.09 -3.18 21.63
CA TYR A 164 12.70 -3.23 21.16
C TYR A 164 12.51 -4.18 19.96
N TRP A 165 13.57 -4.75 19.43
CA TRP A 165 13.52 -5.72 18.34
C TRP A 165 13.50 -7.14 18.88
N GLY A 166 12.32 -7.80 18.83
CA GLY A 166 12.17 -9.15 19.31
C GLY A 166 13.15 -10.14 18.62
N ASN A 167 13.72 -11.05 19.40
CA ASN A 167 14.72 -12.01 18.90
C ASN A 167 14.23 -12.79 17.67
N PHE A 168 13.00 -13.26 17.68
CA PHE A 168 12.39 -14.00 16.55
C PHE A 168 12.44 -13.20 15.24
N GLU A 169 12.07 -11.92 15.28
CA GLU A 169 12.09 -11.06 14.10
C GLU A 169 13.54 -10.71 13.68
N ARG A 170 14.46 -10.59 14.62
CA ARG A 170 15.88 -10.38 14.34
C ARG A 170 16.50 -11.59 13.63
N GLU A 171 16.23 -12.80 14.12
CA GLU A 171 16.71 -14.05 13.52
C GLU A 171 16.12 -14.24 12.11
N LEU A 172 14.83 -13.93 11.89
CA LEU A 172 14.25 -13.93 10.55
C LEU A 172 14.87 -12.88 9.62
N SER A 173 15.28 -11.74 10.15
CA SER A 173 16.04 -10.73 9.38
C SER A 173 17.41 -11.25 8.96
N LEU A 174 18.14 -11.90 9.85
CA LEU A 174 19.44 -12.53 9.54
C LEU A 174 19.29 -13.61 8.46
N LEU A 175 18.31 -14.49 8.62
CA LEU A 175 17.99 -15.51 7.63
C LEU A 175 17.67 -14.91 6.25
N THR A 176 16.93 -13.82 6.22
CA THR A 176 16.60 -13.11 4.97
C THR A 176 17.85 -12.55 4.29
N LEU A 177 18.80 -12.03 5.04
CA LEU A 177 20.09 -11.55 4.52
C LEU A 177 20.92 -12.71 3.96
N GLU A 178 20.97 -13.83 4.64
CA GLU A 178 21.72 -15.00 4.20
C GLU A 178 21.08 -15.66 2.97
N ALA A 179 19.77 -15.81 2.93
CA ALA A 179 19.06 -16.31 1.77
C ALA A 179 19.33 -15.45 0.53
N SER A 180 19.32 -14.10 0.69
CA SER A 180 19.69 -13.19 -0.38
C SER A 180 21.12 -13.39 -0.87
N ALA A 181 22.07 -13.56 0.06
CA ALA A 181 23.49 -13.77 -0.26
C ALA A 181 23.77 -15.14 -0.89
N ASN A 182 23.00 -16.18 -0.53
CA ASN A 182 23.11 -17.52 -1.11
C ASN A 182 22.91 -17.52 -2.62
N GLY A 183 22.10 -16.61 -3.13
CA GLY A 183 21.77 -16.50 -4.55
C GLY A 183 21.03 -17.73 -5.08
N VAL A 184 20.52 -17.61 -6.28
CA VAL A 184 19.81 -18.68 -6.99
C VAL A 184 20.46 -18.90 -8.34
N CYS A 185 20.77 -20.16 -8.66
CA CYS A 185 21.31 -20.53 -9.97
C CYS A 185 20.18 -20.54 -11.02
N VAL A 186 20.44 -19.99 -12.17
CA VAL A 186 19.52 -19.91 -13.30
C VAL A 186 20.10 -20.67 -14.49
N ASP A 187 19.29 -21.47 -15.13
CA ASP A 187 19.66 -22.13 -16.40
C ASP A 187 19.69 -21.09 -17.53
N CYS A 188 20.90 -20.56 -17.79
CA CYS A 188 21.10 -19.51 -18.79
C CYS A 188 20.88 -20.00 -20.23
N GLU A 189 21.09 -21.28 -20.51
CA GLU A 189 20.81 -21.85 -21.81
C GLU A 189 19.31 -21.91 -22.08
N LEU A 190 18.58 -22.40 -21.08
CA LEU A 190 17.11 -22.40 -21.09
C LEU A 190 16.53 -20.99 -21.13
N LEU A 191 17.12 -20.04 -20.37
CA LEU A 191 16.74 -18.63 -20.38
C LEU A 191 16.89 -18.01 -21.78
N SER A 192 18.04 -18.25 -22.43
CA SER A 192 18.29 -17.79 -23.81
C SER A 192 17.29 -18.41 -24.80
N LYS A 193 16.96 -19.69 -24.63
CA LYS A 193 15.93 -20.38 -25.42
C LYS A 193 14.55 -19.74 -25.21
N TYR A 194 14.21 -19.40 -23.99
CA TYR A 194 12.94 -18.73 -23.64
C TYR A 194 12.87 -17.30 -24.19
N LEU A 195 13.96 -16.55 -24.11
CA LEU A 195 14.08 -15.21 -24.68
C LEU A 195 13.87 -15.26 -26.21
N LEU A 196 14.55 -16.19 -26.89
CA LEU A 196 14.42 -16.37 -28.33
C LEU A 196 12.98 -16.74 -28.72
N ALA A 197 12.39 -17.72 -28.05
CA ALA A 197 11.02 -18.16 -28.32
C ALA A 197 10.00 -17.04 -28.08
N THR A 198 10.17 -16.28 -26.96
CA THR A 198 9.27 -15.18 -26.61
C THR A 198 9.39 -14.01 -27.58
N ASN A 199 10.61 -13.65 -28.00
CA ASN A 199 10.85 -12.63 -29.05
C ASN A 199 10.27 -13.05 -30.41
N ARG A 200 10.44 -14.33 -30.78
CA ARG A 200 9.86 -14.88 -32.02
C ARG A 200 8.33 -14.81 -31.97
N GLN A 201 7.72 -15.16 -30.82
CA GLN A 201 6.29 -15.08 -30.65
C GLN A 201 5.78 -13.64 -30.78
N LEU A 202 6.46 -12.67 -30.18
CA LEU A 202 6.12 -11.25 -30.34
C LEU A 202 6.17 -10.81 -31.78
N TYR A 203 7.22 -11.18 -32.49
CA TYR A 203 7.37 -10.87 -33.91
C TYR A 203 6.25 -11.48 -34.76
N GLU A 204 5.87 -12.75 -34.54
CA GLU A 204 4.76 -13.38 -35.24
C GLU A 204 3.41 -12.73 -34.92
N ILE A 205 3.20 -12.29 -33.68
CA ILE A 205 2.00 -11.51 -33.30
C ILE A 205 2.00 -10.15 -34.00
N GLU A 206 3.13 -9.46 -34.03
CA GLU A 206 3.25 -8.14 -34.64
C GLU A 206 2.94 -8.16 -36.13
N LYS A 207 3.31 -9.23 -36.85
CA LYS A 207 2.94 -9.42 -38.27
C LYS A 207 1.45 -9.49 -38.51
N LYS A 208 0.67 -9.96 -37.51
CA LYS A 208 -0.78 -10.11 -37.60
C LYS A 208 -1.55 -8.84 -37.21
N LEU A 209 -0.84 -7.80 -36.74
CA LEU A 209 -1.42 -6.52 -36.36
C LEU A 209 -1.34 -5.54 -37.55
N PRO A 210 -2.47 -5.19 -38.19
CA PRO A 210 -2.48 -4.44 -39.46
C PRO A 210 -1.72 -3.10 -39.37
N TRP A 211 -1.74 -2.42 -38.22
CA TRP A 211 -1.13 -1.11 -38.06
C TRP A 211 0.37 -1.17 -37.73
N VAL A 212 0.87 -2.32 -37.31
CA VAL A 212 2.30 -2.45 -36.99
C VAL A 212 3.12 -2.44 -38.26
N GLN A 213 2.59 -3.02 -39.35
CA GLN A 213 3.20 -3.00 -40.67
C GLN A 213 3.41 -1.59 -41.23
N THR A 214 2.65 -0.60 -40.71
CA THR A 214 2.76 0.81 -41.09
C THR A 214 3.49 1.65 -40.03
N GLY A 215 4.24 1.01 -39.10
CA GLY A 215 5.04 1.68 -38.05
C GLY A 215 4.26 2.04 -36.80
N GLY A 216 3.04 1.55 -36.60
CA GLY A 216 2.24 1.74 -35.39
C GLY A 216 2.69 0.82 -34.26
N LYS A 217 2.63 1.28 -33.02
CA LYS A 217 2.91 0.42 -31.86
C LYS A 217 1.81 -0.64 -31.68
N PRO A 218 2.13 -1.88 -31.32
CA PRO A 218 1.17 -2.99 -31.22
C PRO A 218 -0.06 -2.68 -30.35
N THR A 219 0.14 -1.99 -29.25
CA THR A 219 -0.94 -1.64 -28.30
C THR A 219 -1.42 -0.19 -28.41
N SER A 220 -1.21 0.47 -29.54
CA SER A 220 -1.61 1.86 -29.76
C SER A 220 -3.13 2.01 -29.71
N PRO A 221 -3.71 2.73 -28.71
CA PRO A 221 -5.17 2.92 -28.65
C PRO A 221 -5.73 3.61 -29.89
N LYS A 222 -4.96 4.53 -30.48
CA LYS A 222 -5.33 5.22 -31.69
C LYS A 222 -5.44 4.27 -32.89
N ALA A 223 -4.47 3.36 -33.01
CA ALA A 223 -4.46 2.38 -34.09
C ALA A 223 -5.61 1.37 -33.94
N ILE A 224 -5.82 0.85 -32.72
CA ILE A 224 -6.94 -0.02 -32.37
C ILE A 224 -8.28 0.66 -32.72
N ALA A 225 -8.45 1.92 -32.32
CA ALA A 225 -9.67 2.67 -32.60
C ALA A 225 -9.92 2.88 -34.11
N ILE A 226 -8.86 3.05 -34.91
CA ILE A 226 -8.94 3.13 -36.37
C ILE A 226 -9.40 1.78 -36.93
N GLU A 227 -8.84 0.68 -36.45
CA GLU A 227 -9.17 -0.66 -36.94
C GLU A 227 -10.61 -1.03 -36.57
N CYS A 228 -11.06 -0.74 -35.35
CA CYS A 228 -12.45 -0.92 -34.94
C CYS A 228 -13.43 -0.19 -35.89
N ARG A 229 -13.10 1.05 -36.26
CA ARG A 229 -13.96 1.83 -37.18
C ARG A 229 -14.00 1.19 -38.59
N LYS A 230 -12.89 0.64 -39.07
CA LYS A 230 -12.86 -0.05 -40.37
C LYS A 230 -13.78 -1.28 -40.37
N HIS A 231 -13.86 -1.97 -39.26
CA HIS A 231 -14.68 -3.17 -39.12
C HIS A 231 -16.07 -2.90 -38.55
N GLY A 232 -16.43 -1.63 -38.26
CA GLY A 232 -17.75 -1.27 -37.77
C GLY A 232 -18.07 -1.77 -36.34
N ILE A 233 -17.03 -2.09 -35.55
CA ILE A 233 -17.19 -2.56 -34.17
C ILE A 233 -16.91 -1.42 -33.17
N PRO A 234 -17.54 -1.45 -32.01
CA PRO A 234 -17.25 -0.46 -30.97
C PRO A 234 -15.80 -0.53 -30.57
N CYS A 235 -15.17 0.64 -30.35
CA CYS A 235 -13.83 0.68 -29.83
C CYS A 235 -13.83 0.07 -28.42
N PRO A 236 -12.88 -0.83 -28.11
CA PRO A 236 -12.76 -1.30 -26.75
C PRO A 236 -12.49 -0.13 -25.81
N PRO A 237 -12.93 -0.19 -24.58
CA PRO A 237 -12.23 0.56 -23.56
C PRO A 237 -10.77 0.16 -23.65
N VAL A 238 -9.84 1.09 -23.45
CA VAL A 238 -8.42 0.70 -23.39
C VAL A 238 -8.29 -0.33 -22.28
N LYS A 239 -7.62 -1.46 -22.51
CA LYS A 239 -7.55 -2.60 -21.55
C LYS A 239 -7.17 -2.17 -20.14
N ASP A 240 -6.38 -1.10 -20.04
CA ASP A 240 -5.93 -0.50 -18.81
C ASP A 240 -7.00 0.35 -18.10
N GLU A 241 -8.22 0.50 -18.68
CA GLU A 241 -9.30 1.33 -18.13
C GLU A 241 -10.43 0.53 -17.55
N ASP A 242 -10.81 -0.53 -18.24
CA ASP A 242 -11.89 -1.42 -17.85
C ASP A 242 -11.57 -2.81 -18.37
N GLU A 243 -10.85 -3.62 -17.56
CA GLU A 243 -10.40 -4.95 -17.94
C GLU A 243 -11.59 -5.90 -18.16
N ASP A 244 -12.71 -5.77 -17.37
CA ASP A 244 -13.88 -6.61 -17.56
C ASP A 244 -14.64 -6.23 -18.86
N LEU A 245 -14.82 -4.92 -19.14
CA LEU A 245 -15.39 -4.48 -20.41
C LEU A 245 -14.45 -4.72 -21.58
N TYR A 246 -13.10 -4.65 -21.36
CA TYR A 246 -12.15 -5.02 -22.39
C TYR A 246 -12.15 -6.53 -22.60
N GLU A 247 -12.17 -7.32 -21.54
CA GLU A 247 -12.26 -8.78 -21.59
C GLU A 247 -13.61 -9.20 -22.21
N GLU A 248 -14.72 -8.57 -21.83
CA GLU A 248 -16.02 -8.78 -22.45
C GLU A 248 -16.00 -8.39 -23.93
N TRP A 249 -15.35 -7.27 -24.27
CA TRP A 249 -15.14 -6.86 -25.65
C TRP A 249 -14.22 -7.84 -26.39
N GLU A 250 -13.09 -8.23 -25.77
CA GLU A 250 -12.15 -9.21 -26.32
C GLU A 250 -12.84 -10.57 -26.52
N GLU A 251 -13.56 -11.08 -25.53
CA GLU A 251 -14.38 -12.30 -25.65
C GLU A 251 -15.41 -12.22 -26.77
N THR A 252 -16.06 -11.05 -26.93
CA THR A 252 -17.07 -10.85 -27.97
C THR A 252 -16.48 -10.85 -29.37
N TYR A 253 -15.27 -10.31 -29.55
CA TYR A 253 -14.73 -10.04 -30.89
C TYR A 253 -13.49 -10.84 -31.25
N LYS A 254 -12.83 -11.55 -30.32
CA LYS A 254 -11.59 -12.33 -30.57
C LYS A 254 -11.77 -13.42 -31.62
N ASP A 255 -12.93 -14.06 -31.66
CA ASP A 255 -13.22 -15.13 -32.63
C ASP A 255 -13.63 -14.58 -34.00
N GLN A 256 -14.04 -13.29 -34.07
CA GLN A 256 -14.45 -12.63 -35.32
C GLN A 256 -13.27 -11.89 -35.99
N PHE A 257 -12.32 -11.37 -35.15
CA PHE A 257 -11.20 -10.57 -35.61
C PHE A 257 -9.91 -11.02 -34.97
N GLU A 258 -9.07 -11.70 -35.72
CA GLU A 258 -7.79 -12.25 -35.22
C GLU A 258 -6.91 -11.20 -34.56
N TRP A 259 -6.89 -9.95 -35.06
CA TRP A 259 -6.08 -8.88 -34.46
C TRP A 259 -6.51 -8.51 -33.02
N VAL A 260 -7.76 -8.76 -32.66
CA VAL A 260 -8.25 -8.54 -31.29
C VAL A 260 -7.53 -9.48 -30.32
N LEU A 261 -7.52 -10.76 -30.61
CA LEU A 261 -6.80 -11.78 -29.86
C LEU A 261 -5.30 -11.44 -29.79
N GLN A 262 -4.72 -11.02 -30.92
CA GLN A 262 -3.28 -10.77 -31.02
C GLN A 262 -2.80 -9.58 -30.16
N VAL A 263 -3.61 -8.56 -29.93
CA VAL A 263 -3.29 -7.46 -29.01
C VAL A 263 -3.20 -7.94 -27.57
N GLY A 264 -4.11 -8.80 -27.14
CA GLY A 264 -4.10 -9.41 -25.79
C GLY A 264 -2.88 -10.30 -25.59
N GLU A 265 -2.62 -11.18 -26.56
CA GLU A 265 -1.45 -12.06 -26.56
C GLU A 265 -0.14 -11.27 -26.53
N TRP A 266 -0.01 -10.22 -27.36
CA TRP A 266 1.18 -9.38 -27.39
C TRP A 266 1.52 -8.80 -26.00
N ARG A 267 0.52 -8.29 -25.28
CA ARG A 267 0.70 -7.73 -23.95
C ARG A 267 1.23 -8.78 -22.97
N SER A 268 0.64 -9.97 -22.99
CA SER A 268 1.04 -11.07 -22.12
C SER A 268 2.49 -11.51 -22.41
N VAL A 269 2.81 -11.70 -23.68
CA VAL A 269 4.15 -12.12 -24.13
C VAL A 269 5.20 -11.06 -23.84
N ASN A 270 4.91 -9.77 -24.09
CA ASN A 270 5.83 -8.67 -23.81
C ASN A 270 6.12 -8.50 -22.30
N LYS A 271 5.12 -8.72 -21.45
CA LYS A 271 5.33 -8.72 -20.00
C LYS A 271 6.26 -9.86 -19.57
N LEU A 272 6.09 -11.03 -20.15
CA LEU A 272 6.97 -12.17 -19.88
C LEU A 272 8.38 -11.90 -20.40
N LEU A 273 8.53 -11.38 -21.62
CA LEU A 273 9.83 -11.01 -22.21
C LEU A 273 10.60 -10.06 -21.28
N LYS A 274 9.99 -8.98 -20.82
CA LYS A 274 10.63 -8.03 -19.91
C LYS A 274 11.11 -8.67 -18.60
N THR A 275 10.44 -9.70 -18.15
CA THR A 275 10.87 -10.44 -16.94
C THR A 275 12.08 -11.32 -17.27
N LEU A 276 12.09 -11.98 -18.44
CA LEU A 276 13.23 -12.79 -18.92
C LEU A 276 14.47 -11.91 -19.18
N GLU A 277 14.31 -10.75 -19.82
CA GLU A 277 15.40 -9.79 -20.05
C GLU A 277 16.05 -9.31 -18.73
N ARG A 278 15.23 -9.09 -17.70
CA ARG A 278 15.75 -8.75 -16.36
C ARG A 278 16.50 -9.90 -15.71
N LEU A 279 16.05 -11.14 -15.91
CA LEU A 279 16.79 -12.32 -15.46
C LEU A 279 18.12 -12.44 -16.17
N GLU A 280 18.17 -12.27 -17.48
CA GLU A 280 19.39 -12.29 -18.27
C GLU A 280 20.40 -11.25 -17.80
N LEU A 281 19.94 -10.00 -17.57
CA LEU A 281 20.80 -8.93 -17.06
C LEU A 281 21.42 -9.27 -15.69
N ARG A 282 20.66 -9.94 -14.82
CA ARG A 282 21.11 -10.28 -13.46
C ARG A 282 22.02 -11.48 -13.39
N THR A 283 21.92 -12.38 -14.34
CA THR A 283 22.69 -13.62 -14.42
C THR A 283 23.86 -13.54 -15.37
N ALA A 284 24.06 -12.41 -16.04
CA ALA A 284 25.05 -12.23 -17.12
C ALA A 284 26.50 -12.52 -16.71
N HIS A 285 26.84 -12.43 -15.41
CA HIS A 285 28.20 -12.61 -14.94
C HIS A 285 28.53 -14.08 -14.63
N ASP A 286 27.70 -14.76 -13.87
CA ASP A 286 27.99 -16.09 -13.32
C ASP A 286 26.80 -17.08 -13.36
N GLY A 287 25.71 -16.71 -14.00
CA GLY A 287 24.51 -17.53 -14.07
C GLY A 287 23.71 -17.57 -12.78
N GLU A 288 24.03 -16.71 -11.81
CA GLU A 288 23.34 -16.63 -10.53
C GLU A 288 22.73 -15.25 -10.29
N MET A 289 21.63 -15.19 -9.58
CA MET A 289 20.99 -13.94 -9.17
C MET A 289 20.75 -13.89 -7.67
N ASP A 290 20.73 -12.70 -7.12
CA ASP A 290 20.22 -12.50 -5.77
C ASP A 290 18.77 -12.96 -5.65
N ALA A 291 18.40 -13.56 -4.51
CA ALA A 291 17.01 -13.84 -4.16
C ALA A 291 16.46 -12.64 -3.36
N PRO A 292 15.91 -11.60 -4.02
CA PRO A 292 15.59 -10.36 -3.33
C PRO A 292 14.31 -10.50 -2.53
N LEU A 293 14.45 -10.69 -1.22
CA LEU A 293 13.36 -10.63 -0.25
C LEU A 293 13.44 -9.31 0.51
N LYS A 294 12.40 -8.48 0.40
CA LYS A 294 12.22 -7.30 1.26
C LYS A 294 11.43 -7.68 2.50
N TYR A 295 12.03 -7.42 3.65
CA TYR A 295 11.40 -7.64 4.95
C TYR A 295 10.12 -6.78 5.14
N PHE A 296 10.06 -5.56 4.55
CA PHE A 296 8.87 -4.71 4.41
C PHE A 296 8.99 -3.80 3.19
N GLY A 297 7.88 -3.50 2.49
CA GLY A 297 7.86 -2.65 1.29
C GLY A 297 7.21 -1.26 1.50
N ALA A 298 7.78 -0.20 0.92
CA ALA A 298 7.31 1.19 1.01
C ALA A 298 6.73 1.72 -0.31
N HIS A 299 5.70 2.64 -0.25
CA HIS A 299 4.97 3.17 -1.41
C HIS A 299 4.60 4.65 -1.20
N CYS A 300 4.94 5.58 -2.12
CA CYS A 300 5.11 7.00 -1.80
C CYS A 300 4.48 8.01 -2.78
N LEU A 301 4.37 9.29 -2.33
CA LEU A 301 3.86 10.46 -3.04
C LEU A 301 4.95 11.54 -3.16
N PRO A 302 4.93 12.41 -4.20
CA PRO A 302 5.84 13.56 -4.28
C PRO A 302 5.64 14.57 -3.15
N GLY A 303 6.71 15.30 -2.81
CA GLY A 303 6.75 16.21 -1.66
C GLY A 303 5.87 17.46 -1.75
N ASP A 304 5.48 17.85 -2.96
CA ASP A 304 4.55 18.95 -3.22
C ASP A 304 3.07 18.57 -3.01
N SER A 305 2.78 17.29 -2.78
CA SER A 305 1.47 16.84 -2.32
C SER A 305 1.27 17.27 -0.87
N GLU A 306 0.04 17.65 -0.50
CA GLU A 306 -0.27 18.19 0.83
C GLU A 306 -1.18 17.25 1.62
N VAL A 307 -0.96 17.13 2.91
CA VAL A 307 -1.84 16.44 3.86
C VAL A 307 -2.62 17.44 4.71
N LEU A 308 -3.86 17.11 5.05
CA LEU A 308 -4.68 17.95 5.88
C LEU A 308 -4.43 17.64 7.37
N THR A 309 -3.85 18.62 8.07
CA THR A 309 -3.67 18.60 9.54
C THR A 309 -4.79 19.38 10.24
N PRO A 310 -4.94 19.30 11.58
CA PRO A 310 -5.84 20.19 12.31
C PRO A 310 -5.51 21.68 12.12
N GLY A 311 -4.28 22.02 11.77
CA GLY A 311 -3.85 23.38 11.45
C GLY A 311 -4.05 23.80 9.99
N GLY A 312 -4.53 22.93 9.11
CA GLY A 312 -4.72 23.16 7.68
C GLY A 312 -3.85 22.26 6.81
N TRP A 313 -3.78 22.58 5.53
CA TRP A 313 -2.98 21.84 4.55
C TRP A 313 -1.48 22.12 4.71
N VAL A 314 -0.68 21.06 4.74
CA VAL A 314 0.80 21.12 4.87
C VAL A 314 1.41 20.27 3.77
N PRO A 315 2.37 20.81 2.96
CA PRO A 315 3.10 20.02 2.00
C PRO A 315 3.81 18.83 2.68
N LEU A 316 3.83 17.66 2.03
CA LEU A 316 4.46 16.47 2.58
C LEU A 316 5.96 16.67 2.86
N GLN A 317 6.64 17.45 2.03
CA GLN A 317 8.04 17.81 2.25
C GLN A 317 8.28 18.66 3.51
N ASP A 318 7.26 19.35 4.00
CA ASP A 318 7.32 20.22 5.18
C ASP A 318 6.66 19.60 6.41
N TRP A 319 5.84 18.54 6.20
CA TRP A 319 5.17 17.84 7.27
C TRP A 319 6.11 16.84 7.96
N ARG A 320 6.18 16.89 9.28
CA ARG A 320 7.12 16.12 10.12
C ARG A 320 6.43 15.08 11.00
N GLY A 321 5.23 14.65 10.63
CA GLY A 321 4.42 13.75 11.43
C GLY A 321 3.37 14.49 12.27
N GLY A 322 2.54 13.72 12.97
CA GLY A 322 1.43 14.22 13.76
C GLY A 322 0.06 13.92 13.12
N LYS A 323 -1.00 14.53 13.66
CA LYS A 323 -2.36 14.22 13.22
C LYS A 323 -2.65 14.73 11.81
N ILE A 324 -3.17 13.82 10.94
CA ILE A 324 -3.69 14.17 9.61
C ILE A 324 -5.10 13.62 9.43
N ALA A 325 -5.82 14.17 8.46
CA ALA A 325 -7.15 13.69 8.09
C ALA A 325 -7.07 12.31 7.44
N GLN A 326 -7.33 11.27 8.22
CA GLN A 326 -7.37 9.89 7.76
C GLN A 326 -8.79 9.53 7.33
N TRP A 327 -8.90 8.86 6.20
CA TRP A 327 -10.15 8.46 5.60
C TRP A 327 -10.45 7.00 5.90
N PHE A 328 -11.73 6.69 6.09
CA PHE A 328 -12.23 5.36 6.44
C PHE A 328 -13.17 4.82 5.36
N CYS A 329 -13.28 3.50 5.24
CA CYS A 329 -14.10 2.84 4.21
C CYS A 329 -15.59 3.19 4.28
N ASP A 330 -16.09 3.63 5.45
CA ASP A 330 -17.47 4.10 5.62
C ASP A 330 -17.68 5.54 5.13
N GLY A 331 -16.62 6.17 4.61
CA GLY A 331 -16.63 7.56 4.18
C GLY A 331 -16.40 8.56 5.30
N SER A 332 -16.21 8.14 6.55
CA SER A 332 -15.87 9.06 7.64
C SER A 332 -14.41 9.50 7.57
N ILE A 333 -14.12 10.68 8.12
CA ILE A 333 -12.77 11.24 8.23
C ILE A 333 -12.51 11.59 9.68
N LYS A 334 -11.28 11.38 10.16
CA LYS A 334 -10.83 11.80 11.50
C LYS A 334 -9.39 12.27 11.46
N PHE A 335 -9.04 13.19 12.35
CA PHE A 335 -7.65 13.56 12.59
C PHE A 335 -7.00 12.55 13.54
N LEU A 336 -6.15 11.68 12.99
CA LEU A 336 -5.42 10.66 13.73
C LEU A 336 -3.91 10.82 13.52
N PRO A 337 -3.09 10.39 14.49
CA PRO A 337 -1.65 10.39 14.33
C PRO A 337 -1.22 9.64 13.09
N ALA A 338 -0.21 10.15 12.40
CA ALA A 338 0.44 9.52 11.28
C ALA A 338 1.91 9.92 11.27
N ASP A 339 2.74 9.05 10.72
CA ASP A 339 4.18 9.26 10.65
C ASP A 339 4.59 9.76 9.28
N ALA A 340 5.53 10.70 9.27
CA ALA A 340 6.09 11.25 8.05
C ALA A 340 7.24 10.38 7.55
N ASN A 341 7.15 9.90 6.30
CA ASN A 341 8.19 9.11 5.64
C ASN A 341 8.63 9.77 4.36
N ALA A 342 9.93 9.84 4.10
CA ALA A 342 10.48 10.32 2.86
C ALA A 342 11.44 9.28 2.25
N PHE A 343 11.38 9.11 0.94
CA PHE A 343 12.23 8.18 0.18
C PHE A 343 12.74 8.86 -1.08
N GLU A 344 13.91 8.47 -1.51
CA GLU A 344 14.38 8.80 -2.85
C GLU A 344 14.07 7.64 -3.81
N VAL A 345 13.41 7.95 -4.91
CA VAL A 345 13.07 6.97 -5.93
C VAL A 345 13.58 7.42 -7.29
N ARG A 346 14.03 6.46 -8.07
CA ARG A 346 14.37 6.61 -9.49
C ARG A 346 13.42 5.84 -10.39
N GLU A 347 12.30 5.42 -9.87
CA GLU A 347 11.32 4.67 -10.64
C GLU A 347 10.45 5.58 -11.50
N GLU A 348 9.81 4.99 -12.47
CA GLU A 348 8.74 5.63 -13.22
C GLU A 348 7.62 6.05 -12.28
N LEU A 349 6.98 7.16 -12.55
CA LEU A 349 5.83 7.63 -11.80
C LEU A 349 4.56 7.50 -12.65
N LEU A 350 3.48 7.09 -12.03
CA LEU A 350 2.16 7.24 -12.59
C LEU A 350 1.71 8.70 -12.41
N ARG A 351 1.47 9.40 -13.50
CA ARG A 351 0.83 10.72 -13.50
C ARG A 351 -0.65 10.59 -13.79
N ILE A 352 -1.49 11.09 -12.90
CA ILE A 352 -2.94 11.16 -13.11
C ILE A 352 -3.35 12.62 -13.30
N ARG A 353 -4.17 12.88 -14.32
CA ARG A 353 -4.65 14.22 -14.72
C ARG A 353 -6.14 14.18 -15.05
N SER A 354 -6.97 13.88 -14.05
CA SER A 354 -8.43 13.96 -14.20
C SER A 354 -8.99 15.28 -13.66
N PRO A 355 -10.26 15.58 -13.92
CA PRO A 355 -10.93 16.72 -13.29
C PRO A 355 -11.00 16.65 -11.76
N TYR A 356 -10.89 15.47 -11.16
CA TYR A 356 -11.12 15.22 -9.74
C TYR A 356 -9.91 14.70 -8.99
N LEU A 357 -8.91 14.16 -9.71
CA LEU A 357 -7.68 13.64 -9.14
C LEU A 357 -6.50 14.05 -10.03
N ARG A 358 -5.56 14.80 -9.47
CA ARG A 358 -4.31 15.18 -10.12
C ARG A 358 -3.16 14.92 -9.17
N GLY A 359 -2.16 14.19 -9.63
CA GLY A 359 -1.00 13.87 -8.83
C GLY A 359 -0.03 12.98 -9.60
N ASN A 360 1.15 12.80 -8.99
CA ASN A 360 2.14 11.83 -9.43
C ASN A 360 2.32 10.80 -8.31
N PHE A 361 2.46 9.53 -8.67
CA PHE A 361 2.52 8.42 -7.71
C PHE A 361 3.66 7.51 -8.08
N THR A 362 4.39 6.97 -7.11
CA THR A 362 5.32 5.86 -7.41
C THR A 362 4.51 4.66 -7.88
N LEU A 363 5.05 3.83 -8.77
CA LEU A 363 4.30 2.69 -9.32
C LEU A 363 3.86 1.68 -8.24
N GLY A 364 4.60 1.60 -7.15
CA GLY A 364 4.25 0.81 -5.98
C GLY A 364 3.17 1.41 -5.08
N HIS A 365 2.80 2.68 -5.26
CA HIS A 365 1.86 3.39 -4.37
C HIS A 365 0.47 2.74 -4.36
N THR A 366 -0.15 2.69 -3.18
CA THR A 366 -1.46 2.07 -3.01
C THR A 366 -2.59 3.03 -3.41
N MET A 367 -3.31 2.69 -4.44
CA MET A 367 -4.46 3.44 -4.95
C MET A 367 -5.76 2.76 -4.50
N PRO A 368 -6.58 3.40 -3.64
CA PRO A 368 -7.89 2.90 -3.31
C PRO A 368 -8.88 3.10 -4.46
N TYR A 369 -9.74 2.12 -4.69
CA TYR A 369 -10.84 2.24 -5.65
C TYR A 369 -12.06 1.42 -5.25
N LEU A 370 -13.22 1.77 -5.80
CA LEU A 370 -14.49 1.11 -5.53
C LEU A 370 -14.91 0.30 -6.75
N THR A 371 -15.41 -0.91 -6.55
CA THR A 371 -15.93 -1.75 -7.63
C THR A 371 -17.32 -1.33 -8.07
N HIS A 372 -17.69 -1.64 -9.33
CA HIS A 372 -19.06 -1.44 -9.82
C HIS A 372 -20.05 -2.34 -9.06
N GLY A 373 -21.09 -1.73 -8.51
CA GLY A 373 -22.26 -2.43 -7.92
C GLY A 373 -22.14 -2.87 -6.47
N VAL A 374 -20.95 -3.00 -5.91
CA VAL A 374 -20.72 -3.25 -4.48
C VAL A 374 -19.76 -2.19 -3.97
N PHE A 375 -20.12 -1.48 -2.88
CA PHE A 375 -19.30 -0.42 -2.30
C PHE A 375 -18.08 -0.99 -1.54
N ASP A 376 -17.50 -2.09 -2.02
CA ASP A 376 -16.29 -2.64 -1.43
C ASP A 376 -15.08 -1.86 -1.91
N LEU A 377 -14.35 -1.30 -0.95
CA LEU A 377 -13.09 -0.64 -1.20
C LEU A 377 -12.03 -1.68 -1.49
N LEU A 378 -11.49 -1.62 -2.68
CA LEU A 378 -10.31 -2.38 -3.08
C LEU A 378 -9.10 -1.45 -3.16
N ALA A 379 -7.92 -2.02 -3.21
CA ALA A 379 -6.69 -1.29 -3.43
C ALA A 379 -5.81 -2.05 -4.42
N CYS A 380 -5.13 -1.31 -5.29
CA CYS A 380 -4.10 -1.85 -6.18
C CYS A 380 -2.87 -0.94 -6.14
N LYS A 381 -1.77 -1.40 -6.68
CA LYS A 381 -0.59 -0.54 -6.87
C LYS A 381 -0.85 0.48 -7.97
N ALA A 382 -0.24 1.65 -7.89
CA ALA A 382 -0.39 2.69 -8.90
C ALA A 382 0.04 2.21 -10.29
N GLY A 383 1.06 1.38 -10.40
CA GLY A 383 1.45 0.72 -11.65
C GLY A 383 0.35 -0.17 -12.24
N GLU A 384 -0.41 -0.86 -11.39
CA GLU A 384 -1.57 -1.67 -11.77
C GLU A 384 -2.82 -0.81 -12.00
N PHE A 385 -2.90 0.35 -11.33
CA PHE A 385 -4.00 1.29 -11.50
C PHE A 385 -4.06 1.85 -12.92
N SER A 386 -2.91 2.08 -13.54
CA SER A 386 -2.82 2.57 -14.93
C SER A 386 -3.13 1.51 -15.99
N THR A 387 -3.04 0.22 -15.63
CA THR A 387 -3.23 -0.91 -16.55
C THR A 387 -4.66 -1.45 -16.55
N ARG A 388 -5.53 -0.94 -15.70
CA ARG A 388 -6.87 -1.47 -15.51
C ARG A 388 -7.90 -0.36 -15.48
N ARG A 389 -8.96 -0.48 -16.26
CA ARG A 389 -10.34 0.08 -16.26
C ARG A 389 -10.57 1.47 -15.62
N SER A 390 -11.61 2.14 -16.07
CA SER A 390 -12.22 3.28 -15.33
C SER A 390 -12.47 2.91 -13.87
N ARG A 391 -11.89 3.69 -12.95
CA ARG A 391 -11.93 3.39 -11.52
C ARG A 391 -12.69 4.47 -10.77
N TRP A 392 -13.62 4.07 -9.95
CA TRP A 392 -14.22 4.95 -8.97
C TRP A 392 -13.26 5.14 -7.79
N VAL A 393 -12.71 6.34 -7.63
CA VAL A 393 -11.79 6.69 -6.52
C VAL A 393 -12.56 7.50 -5.48
N PRO A 394 -12.41 7.20 -4.18
CA PRO A 394 -12.98 8.04 -3.14
C PRO A 394 -12.28 9.41 -3.14
N ILE A 395 -13.06 10.48 -3.10
CA ILE A 395 -12.55 11.85 -3.17
C ILE A 395 -12.99 12.72 -2.00
N SER A 396 -13.98 12.29 -1.23
CA SER A 396 -14.49 13.02 -0.07
C SER A 396 -15.01 12.08 0.99
N GLY A 397 -15.33 12.65 2.15
CA GLY A 397 -15.93 11.94 3.26
C GLY A 397 -16.51 12.91 4.29
N GLU A 398 -16.90 12.42 5.46
CA GLU A 398 -17.51 13.23 6.52
C GLU A 398 -16.55 13.32 7.72
N LEU A 399 -15.98 14.49 7.95
CA LEU A 399 -15.16 14.74 9.13
C LEU A 399 -16.06 14.81 10.38
N THR A 400 -15.87 13.89 11.29
CA THR A 400 -16.56 13.87 12.58
C THR A 400 -15.65 14.43 13.66
N THR A 401 -16.01 15.59 14.20
CA THR A 401 -15.32 16.24 15.31
C THR A 401 -16.37 16.75 16.30
N SER A 402 -16.02 16.79 17.56
CA SER A 402 -16.81 17.41 18.64
C SER A 402 -16.50 18.90 18.79
N GLY A 403 -16.32 19.61 17.67
CA GLY A 403 -15.86 21.00 17.69
C GLY A 403 -16.77 21.98 18.43
N VAL A 404 -16.20 23.09 18.82
CA VAL A 404 -16.86 24.13 19.64
C VAL A 404 -17.91 24.93 18.86
N LEU A 405 -17.79 25.00 17.53
CA LEU A 405 -18.70 25.75 16.70
C LEU A 405 -19.88 24.89 16.23
N ASP A 406 -21.07 25.30 16.65
CA ASP A 406 -22.33 24.73 16.19
C ASP A 406 -22.83 25.36 14.87
N GLU A 407 -23.96 24.91 14.39
CA GLU A 407 -24.57 25.39 13.15
C GLU A 407 -24.91 26.88 13.18
N ALA A 408 -25.47 27.37 14.28
CA ALA A 408 -25.94 28.75 14.39
C ALA A 408 -24.75 29.72 14.43
N ALA A 409 -23.72 29.41 15.22
CA ALA A 409 -22.48 30.17 15.28
C ALA A 409 -21.75 30.21 13.93
N MET A 410 -21.71 29.09 13.22
CA MET A 410 -21.08 29.00 11.91
C MET A 410 -21.75 29.93 10.89
N ARG A 411 -23.06 29.97 10.85
CA ARG A 411 -23.81 30.83 9.92
C ARG A 411 -23.53 32.31 10.18
N VAL A 412 -23.46 32.73 11.44
CA VAL A 412 -23.07 34.11 11.81
C VAL A 412 -21.64 34.42 11.37
N LEU A 413 -20.70 33.51 11.61
CA LEU A 413 -19.30 33.68 11.20
C LEU A 413 -19.14 33.85 9.68
N VAL A 414 -19.89 33.10 8.88
CA VAL A 414 -19.94 33.27 7.42
C VAL A 414 -20.45 34.65 7.05
N ALA A 415 -21.52 35.13 7.67
CA ALA A 415 -22.05 36.47 7.45
C ALA A 415 -21.00 37.58 7.77
N VAL A 416 -20.27 37.40 8.89
CA VAL A 416 -19.21 38.34 9.29
C VAL A 416 -18.07 38.35 8.27
N GLN A 417 -17.69 37.19 7.79
CA GLN A 417 -16.64 37.08 6.75
C GLN A 417 -17.04 37.76 5.44
N ALA A 418 -18.28 37.60 5.03
CA ALA A 418 -18.80 38.18 3.80
C ALA A 418 -18.91 39.71 3.87
N ASP A 419 -19.78 40.20 4.73
CA ASP A 419 -20.18 41.62 4.78
C ASP A 419 -19.92 42.33 6.12
N GLY A 420 -19.51 41.61 7.18
CA GLY A 420 -19.18 42.19 8.47
C GLY A 420 -17.87 42.92 8.48
N HIS A 421 -17.73 43.96 9.31
CA HIS A 421 -16.47 44.63 9.61
C HIS A 421 -16.44 45.16 11.05
N TRP A 422 -15.24 45.23 11.61
CA TRP A 422 -15.04 45.79 12.93
C TRP A 422 -14.74 47.30 12.80
N ALA A 423 -15.58 48.12 13.41
CA ALA A 423 -15.32 49.54 13.51
C ALA A 423 -14.06 49.80 14.35
N PRO A 424 -13.28 50.89 14.05
CA PRO A 424 -12.13 51.26 14.84
C PRO A 424 -12.42 51.40 16.34
N LYS A 425 -11.46 51.16 17.21
CA LYS A 425 -11.61 51.30 18.66
C LYS A 425 -12.16 52.65 19.09
N LYS A 426 -11.78 53.74 18.41
CA LYS A 426 -12.28 55.11 18.60
C LYS A 426 -13.80 55.21 18.42
N ASP A 427 -14.40 54.35 17.63
CA ASP A 427 -15.82 54.24 17.36
C ASP A 427 -16.49 53.13 18.12
N GLY A 428 -15.91 52.72 19.28
CA GLY A 428 -16.46 51.73 20.19
C GLY A 428 -16.17 50.26 19.83
N GLY A 429 -15.41 50.00 18.74
CA GLY A 429 -15.01 48.63 18.37
C GLY A 429 -16.19 47.70 18.09
N GLN A 430 -17.26 48.17 17.48
CA GLN A 430 -18.48 47.42 17.18
C GLN A 430 -18.32 46.57 15.92
N LEU A 431 -18.94 45.38 15.92
CA LEU A 431 -19.15 44.63 14.68
C LEU A 431 -20.30 45.27 13.90
N GLN A 432 -20.08 45.64 12.66
CA GLN A 432 -21.04 46.35 11.83
C GLN A 432 -21.28 45.64 10.49
N PHE A 433 -22.51 45.65 10.04
CA PHE A 433 -22.94 45.22 8.71
C PHE A 433 -23.65 46.38 8.02
N CYS A 434 -23.09 46.93 6.94
CA CYS A 434 -23.67 47.98 6.14
C CYS A 434 -24.31 47.38 4.88
N LEU A 435 -25.58 47.04 4.93
CA LEU A 435 -26.25 46.23 3.94
C LEU A 435 -27.34 47.03 3.20
N ARG A 436 -27.48 46.74 1.90
CA ARG A 436 -28.53 47.38 1.04
C ARG A 436 -29.54 46.33 0.54
N LYS A 437 -29.14 45.04 0.39
CA LYS A 437 -30.02 44.01 -0.13
C LYS A 437 -30.97 43.54 0.98
N PRO A 438 -32.32 43.63 0.80
CA PRO A 438 -33.29 43.24 1.83
C PRO A 438 -33.05 41.82 2.36
N ARG A 439 -32.77 40.86 1.44
CA ARG A 439 -32.51 39.47 1.84
C ARG A 439 -31.34 39.31 2.79
N LYS A 440 -30.24 40.12 2.62
CA LYS A 440 -29.07 40.07 3.52
C LYS A 440 -29.37 40.75 4.84
N ILE A 441 -30.21 41.83 4.84
CA ILE A 441 -30.65 42.53 6.07
C ILE A 441 -31.52 41.59 6.91
N SER A 442 -32.53 40.96 6.33
CA SER A 442 -33.33 39.97 7.04
C SER A 442 -32.51 38.81 7.57
N ARG A 443 -31.64 38.28 6.72
CA ARG A 443 -30.78 37.13 7.06
C ARG A 443 -29.88 37.38 8.26
N ILE A 444 -29.17 38.54 8.29
CA ILE A 444 -28.28 38.81 9.44
C ILE A 444 -29.06 38.99 10.74
N LYS A 445 -30.28 39.58 10.68
CA LYS A 445 -31.12 39.74 11.85
C LYS A 445 -31.56 38.36 12.39
N GLU A 446 -32.02 37.48 11.53
CA GLU A 446 -32.38 36.09 11.87
C GLU A 446 -31.20 35.36 12.54
N LEU A 447 -30.03 35.46 11.95
CA LEU A 447 -28.84 34.78 12.43
C LEU A 447 -28.38 35.31 13.81
N LEU A 448 -28.35 36.63 13.99
CA LEU A 448 -27.99 37.22 15.28
C LEU A 448 -29.03 36.88 16.39
N THR A 449 -30.31 36.87 16.05
CA THR A 449 -31.39 36.46 16.96
C THR A 449 -31.26 34.98 17.33
N ALA A 450 -30.94 34.11 16.38
CA ALA A 450 -30.79 32.67 16.63
C ALA A 450 -29.65 32.33 17.60
N VAL A 451 -28.60 33.18 17.67
CA VAL A 451 -27.50 33.02 18.61
C VAL A 451 -27.64 33.88 19.87
N GLY A 452 -28.81 34.54 20.06
CA GLY A 452 -29.08 35.38 21.22
C GLY A 452 -28.25 36.66 21.32
N VAL A 453 -27.68 37.13 20.18
CA VAL A 453 -26.85 38.34 20.17
C VAL A 453 -27.71 39.59 19.91
N SER A 454 -27.65 40.53 20.85
CA SER A 454 -28.38 41.81 20.71
C SER A 454 -27.73 42.72 19.67
N PHE A 455 -28.50 43.35 18.84
CA PHE A 455 -28.04 44.27 17.81
C PHE A 455 -28.90 45.52 17.71
N LYS A 456 -28.30 46.59 17.15
CA LYS A 456 -29.02 47.84 16.83
C LYS A 456 -29.10 47.96 15.30
N GLU A 457 -30.29 48.39 14.85
CA GLU A 457 -30.54 48.72 13.42
C GLU A 457 -30.65 50.26 13.26
N GLN A 458 -29.96 50.76 12.26
CA GLN A 458 -29.94 52.16 11.89
C GLN A 458 -30.03 52.32 10.39
N GLU A 459 -30.90 53.17 9.90
CA GLU A 459 -30.95 53.52 8.50
C GLU A 459 -30.00 54.66 8.14
N PHE A 460 -29.46 54.63 6.95
CA PHE A 460 -28.59 55.73 6.46
C PHE A 460 -29.46 56.80 5.84
N PRO A 461 -29.53 58.02 6.37
CA PRO A 461 -30.32 59.11 5.81
C PRO A 461 -29.91 59.46 4.38
N SER A 462 -28.61 59.36 4.06
CA SER A 462 -28.05 59.68 2.75
C SER A 462 -28.24 58.60 1.69
N THR A 463 -28.70 57.40 2.07
CA THR A 463 -28.81 56.27 1.13
C THR A 463 -30.04 55.44 1.50
N PRO A 464 -31.22 55.79 0.96
CA PRO A 464 -32.45 55.09 1.28
C PRO A 464 -32.35 53.56 1.02
N GLY A 465 -32.86 52.77 1.94
CA GLY A 465 -32.82 51.31 1.91
C GLY A 465 -31.49 50.67 2.32
N GLN A 466 -30.46 51.46 2.65
CA GLN A 466 -29.25 50.95 3.26
C GLN A 466 -29.37 50.98 4.78
N LYS A 467 -29.11 49.82 5.43
CA LYS A 467 -29.21 49.67 6.87
C LYS A 467 -27.84 49.29 7.47
N ARG A 468 -27.55 49.84 8.62
CA ARG A 468 -26.44 49.39 9.48
C ARG A 468 -26.98 48.55 10.60
N ILE A 469 -26.52 47.31 10.70
CA ILE A 469 -26.75 46.40 11.81
C ILE A 469 -25.48 46.42 12.63
N SER A 470 -25.51 46.76 13.90
CA SER A 470 -24.34 46.86 14.76
C SER A 470 -24.50 46.07 16.03
N VAL A 471 -23.43 45.32 16.40
CA VAL A 471 -23.33 44.53 17.64
C VAL A 471 -22.24 45.13 18.49
N ALA A 472 -22.52 45.44 19.71
CA ALA A 472 -21.51 45.94 20.65
C ALA A 472 -20.49 44.84 20.97
N ARG A 473 -19.22 45.19 21.10
CA ARG A 473 -18.17 44.20 21.35
C ARG A 473 -18.41 43.39 22.63
N ARG A 474 -18.96 43.97 23.65
CA ARG A 474 -19.31 43.28 24.92
C ARG A 474 -20.39 42.24 24.76
N ASP A 475 -21.24 42.37 23.72
CA ASP A 475 -22.35 41.48 23.44
C ASP A 475 -21.94 40.37 22.44
N CYS A 476 -20.69 40.40 21.95
CA CYS A 476 -20.15 39.39 21.03
C CYS A 476 -19.65 38.17 21.80
N PRO A 477 -20.12 36.97 21.50
CA PRO A 477 -19.53 35.73 22.02
C PRO A 477 -18.03 35.63 21.64
N PHE A 478 -17.25 34.90 22.44
CA PHE A 478 -15.79 34.78 22.22
C PHE A 478 -15.42 34.28 20.81
N TRP A 479 -16.20 33.38 20.23
CA TRP A 479 -16.00 32.84 18.87
C TRP A 479 -16.27 33.88 17.78
N LEU A 480 -16.96 34.99 18.07
CA LEU A 480 -17.31 36.04 17.10
C LEU A 480 -16.22 37.11 16.96
N THR A 481 -15.19 37.10 17.79
CA THR A 481 -14.14 38.15 17.85
C THR A 481 -13.05 38.05 16.81
N ARG A 482 -13.23 37.39 15.70
CA ARG A 482 -12.24 37.17 14.63
C ARG A 482 -12.15 38.35 13.71
N ASP A 483 -10.96 38.95 13.62
CA ASP A 483 -10.71 40.21 12.88
C ASP A 483 -10.35 40.03 11.38
N LYS A 484 -10.06 38.80 10.91
CA LYS A 484 -9.63 38.55 9.53
C LYS A 484 -10.77 38.04 8.64
N LYS A 485 -10.92 38.67 7.48
CA LYS A 485 -11.90 38.26 6.42
C LYS A 485 -11.39 37.10 5.57
N VAL A 486 -10.72 36.11 6.18
CA VAL A 486 -10.21 34.93 5.50
C VAL A 486 -10.68 33.71 6.26
N PHE A 487 -11.21 32.73 5.54
CA PHE A 487 -11.49 31.42 6.08
C PHE A 487 -10.19 30.72 6.48
N GLY A 488 -10.22 29.80 7.41
CA GLY A 488 -9.01 29.17 7.93
C GLY A 488 -9.30 27.85 8.66
N ALA A 489 -8.23 27.28 9.25
CA ALA A 489 -8.27 26.00 9.94
C ALA A 489 -9.30 25.93 11.10
N TRP A 490 -9.75 27.06 11.62
CA TRP A 490 -10.82 27.12 12.63
C TRP A 490 -12.13 26.47 12.17
N LEU A 491 -12.36 26.37 10.85
CA LEU A 491 -13.48 25.63 10.28
C LEU A 491 -13.43 24.12 10.59
N LEU A 492 -12.25 23.59 10.90
CA LEU A 492 -12.07 22.19 11.25
C LEU A 492 -12.50 21.89 12.70
N ASP A 493 -12.54 22.92 13.55
CA ASP A 493 -13.00 22.84 14.93
C ASP A 493 -14.50 23.14 15.04
N SER A 494 -15.29 22.47 14.26
CA SER A 494 -16.74 22.60 14.18
C SER A 494 -17.41 21.24 14.02
N THR A 495 -18.71 21.16 14.32
CA THR A 495 -19.48 19.93 14.08
C THR A 495 -19.68 19.67 12.58
N LEU A 496 -20.08 18.47 12.21
CA LEU A 496 -20.40 18.15 10.80
C LEU A 496 -21.57 19.01 10.29
N GLU A 497 -22.58 19.23 11.12
CA GLU A 497 -23.74 20.05 10.83
C GLU A 497 -23.34 21.50 10.59
N ALA A 498 -22.43 22.03 11.41
CA ALA A 498 -21.88 23.38 11.25
C ALA A 498 -21.12 23.52 9.91
N ARG A 499 -20.34 22.54 9.52
CA ARG A 499 -19.65 22.54 8.21
C ARG A 499 -20.62 22.46 7.02
N ARG A 500 -21.69 21.69 7.14
CA ARG A 500 -22.77 21.67 6.14
C ARG A 500 -23.50 23.01 6.05
N ALA A 501 -23.75 23.61 7.23
CA ALA A 501 -24.30 24.97 7.32
C ALA A 501 -23.37 26.01 6.70
N PHE A 502 -22.06 25.91 6.90
CA PHE A 502 -21.06 26.75 6.24
C PHE A 502 -21.21 26.73 4.72
N LEU A 503 -21.28 25.54 4.10
CA LEU A 503 -21.41 25.43 2.63
C LEU A 503 -22.73 26.05 2.13
N THR A 504 -23.80 25.91 2.86
CA THR A 504 -25.09 26.53 2.51
C THR A 504 -25.03 28.04 2.66
N GLU A 505 -24.46 28.51 3.76
CA GLU A 505 -24.48 29.92 4.10
C GLU A 505 -23.53 30.76 3.19
N VAL A 506 -22.37 30.24 2.79
CA VAL A 506 -21.46 30.96 1.87
C VAL A 506 -22.13 31.21 0.51
N LEU A 507 -23.03 30.31 0.06
CA LEU A 507 -23.80 30.49 -1.16
C LEU A 507 -24.86 31.60 -1.02
N LEU A 508 -25.43 31.78 0.16
CA LEU A 508 -26.41 32.84 0.43
C LEU A 508 -25.78 34.23 0.47
N TRP A 509 -24.53 34.33 0.93
CA TRP A 509 -23.84 35.62 1.06
C TRP A 509 -23.11 36.03 -0.21
N ASP A 510 -22.16 35.23 -0.67
CA ASP A 510 -21.26 35.59 -1.77
C ASP A 510 -21.26 34.57 -2.91
N GLY A 511 -22.31 33.72 -2.97
CA GLY A 511 -22.46 32.69 -3.97
C GLY A 511 -23.69 32.86 -4.83
N PHE A 512 -23.91 31.82 -5.66
CA PHE A 512 -25.11 31.68 -6.50
C PHE A 512 -25.76 30.33 -6.22
N VAL A 513 -26.83 30.34 -5.42
CA VAL A 513 -27.48 29.13 -4.86
C VAL A 513 -27.89 28.13 -5.94
N LYS A 514 -28.52 28.59 -7.06
CA LYS A 514 -29.01 27.70 -8.10
C LYS A 514 -27.94 26.84 -8.77
N LEU A 515 -26.71 27.32 -8.84
CA LEU A 515 -25.56 26.58 -9.39
C LEU A 515 -24.65 26.00 -8.33
N ALA A 516 -24.96 26.23 -7.03
CA ALA A 516 -24.08 25.93 -5.91
C ALA A 516 -22.66 26.50 -6.13
N GLU A 517 -22.57 27.70 -6.71
CA GLU A 517 -21.33 28.40 -7.04
C GLU A 517 -20.93 29.36 -5.93
N PHE A 518 -19.73 29.27 -5.46
CA PHE A 518 -19.08 30.27 -4.59
C PHE A 518 -17.90 30.91 -5.31
N GLY A 519 -17.67 32.20 -5.10
CA GLY A 519 -16.56 32.89 -5.72
C GLY A 519 -15.96 34.01 -4.85
N SER A 520 -14.64 34.15 -4.93
CA SER A 520 -13.89 35.18 -4.19
C SER A 520 -12.67 35.64 -4.98
N SER A 521 -12.26 36.89 -4.76
CA SER A 521 -10.93 37.40 -5.18
C SER A 521 -9.82 36.91 -4.25
N ILE A 522 -10.13 36.36 -3.09
CA ILE A 522 -9.21 35.75 -2.15
C ILE A 522 -9.20 34.27 -2.41
N ARG A 523 -8.12 33.74 -2.97
CA ARG A 523 -7.95 32.33 -3.35
C ARG A 523 -8.15 31.40 -2.14
N GLU A 524 -7.57 31.76 -1.01
CA GLU A 524 -7.65 31.00 0.25
C GLU A 524 -9.09 30.74 0.70
N ASN A 525 -9.99 31.72 0.52
CA ASN A 525 -11.41 31.50 0.84
C ASN A 525 -12.03 30.41 -0.02
N VAL A 526 -11.69 30.33 -1.30
CA VAL A 526 -12.18 29.29 -2.21
C VAL A 526 -11.56 27.94 -1.86
N GLU A 527 -10.28 27.93 -1.49
CA GLU A 527 -9.58 26.70 -1.03
C GLU A 527 -10.25 26.10 0.21
N TRP A 528 -10.66 26.94 1.18
CA TRP A 528 -11.37 26.46 2.36
C TRP A 528 -12.78 25.97 2.04
N VAL A 529 -13.52 26.62 1.13
CA VAL A 529 -14.81 26.11 0.67
C VAL A 529 -14.63 24.73 -0.01
N VAL A 530 -13.61 24.55 -0.83
CA VAL A 530 -13.25 23.25 -1.43
C VAL A 530 -12.92 22.22 -0.35
N THR A 531 -12.10 22.60 0.62
CA THR A 531 -11.72 21.71 1.74
C THR A 531 -12.94 21.24 2.52
N ILE A 532 -13.81 22.16 2.94
CA ILE A 532 -15.01 21.82 3.71
C ILE A 532 -15.99 20.98 2.87
N ALA A 533 -16.10 21.22 1.57
CA ALA A 533 -16.90 20.37 0.68
C ALA A 533 -16.41 18.91 0.74
N HIS A 534 -15.10 18.66 0.62
CA HIS A 534 -14.54 17.31 0.69
C HIS A 534 -14.63 16.68 2.09
N LEU A 535 -14.85 17.48 3.14
CA LEU A 535 -15.05 17.01 4.52
C LEU A 535 -16.53 16.83 4.93
N THR A 536 -17.46 17.04 4.00
CA THR A 536 -18.91 16.95 4.23
C THR A 536 -19.63 16.07 3.22
N GLY A 537 -18.91 15.17 2.53
CA GLY A 537 -19.46 14.27 1.53
C GLY A 537 -19.75 14.94 0.18
N CYS A 538 -19.21 16.12 -0.06
CA CYS A 538 -19.29 16.83 -1.33
C CYS A 538 -17.93 16.88 -2.04
N SER A 539 -17.93 17.25 -3.31
CA SER A 539 -16.74 17.58 -4.07
C SER A 539 -16.78 18.99 -4.61
N ALA A 540 -15.63 19.59 -4.73
CA ALA A 540 -15.47 20.93 -5.29
C ALA A 540 -14.07 21.08 -5.89
N LYS A 541 -13.89 22.00 -6.83
CA LYS A 541 -12.57 22.33 -7.37
C LYS A 541 -12.47 23.81 -7.72
N ILE A 542 -11.26 24.33 -7.70
CA ILE A 542 -11.00 25.74 -7.98
C ILE A 542 -10.95 25.97 -9.48
N HIS A 543 -11.66 27.01 -9.94
CA HIS A 543 -11.62 27.52 -11.28
C HIS A 543 -11.13 28.96 -11.25
N LEU A 544 -10.02 29.25 -11.95
CA LEU A 544 -9.59 30.62 -12.18
C LEU A 544 -10.44 31.25 -13.27
N HIS A 545 -11.16 32.29 -12.94
CA HIS A 545 -11.89 33.11 -13.89
C HIS A 545 -11.03 34.30 -14.32
N LYS A 546 -10.54 34.26 -15.55
CA LYS A 546 -9.80 35.39 -16.14
C LYS A 546 -10.73 36.58 -16.30
N GLN A 547 -10.49 37.64 -15.57
CA GLN A 547 -11.20 38.93 -15.75
C GLN A 547 -10.57 39.76 -16.87
N ARG A 548 -11.39 40.57 -17.57
CA ARG A 548 -10.87 41.51 -18.58
C ARG A 548 -10.28 42.74 -17.90
N GLY A 549 -9.10 43.18 -18.36
CA GLY A 549 -8.40 44.37 -17.85
C GLY A 549 -7.63 44.09 -16.54
N ASN A 550 -7.22 45.16 -15.83
CA ASN A 550 -6.39 45.14 -14.62
C ASN A 550 -7.13 44.72 -13.32
N ARG A 551 -8.21 43.99 -13.43
CA ARG A 551 -8.95 43.50 -12.25
C ARG A 551 -8.21 42.33 -11.59
N ARG A 552 -8.29 42.26 -10.26
CA ARG A 552 -7.72 41.12 -9.48
C ARG A 552 -8.27 39.79 -9.99
N PRO A 553 -7.47 38.73 -9.97
CA PRO A 553 -7.94 37.38 -10.28
C PRO A 553 -9.20 37.05 -9.46
N TYR A 554 -10.13 36.32 -10.05
CA TYR A 554 -11.34 35.88 -9.38
C TYR A 554 -11.42 34.36 -9.46
N PHE A 555 -11.56 33.69 -8.29
CA PHE A 555 -11.60 32.25 -8.17
C PHE A 555 -13.04 31.82 -7.91
N ARG A 556 -13.44 30.72 -8.53
CA ARG A 556 -14.78 30.14 -8.37
C ARG A 556 -14.69 28.67 -8.08
N THR A 557 -15.70 28.15 -7.37
CA THR A 557 -15.90 26.73 -7.14
C THR A 557 -17.37 26.37 -7.23
N PHE A 558 -17.66 25.14 -7.62
CA PHE A 558 -19.00 24.57 -7.67
C PHE A 558 -19.06 23.39 -6.72
N ILE A 559 -19.96 23.44 -5.75
CA ILE A 559 -20.13 22.40 -4.74
C ILE A 559 -21.11 21.34 -5.29
N ARG A 560 -20.70 20.08 -5.30
CA ARG A 560 -21.52 18.98 -5.80
C ARG A 560 -21.55 17.83 -4.80
N PRO A 561 -22.71 17.22 -4.51
CA PRO A 561 -22.75 15.99 -3.70
C PRO A 561 -22.04 14.86 -4.46
N ALA A 562 -20.84 14.51 -4.05
CA ALA A 562 -20.06 13.42 -4.64
C ALA A 562 -18.97 12.95 -3.67
N THR A 563 -19.04 11.69 -3.28
CA THR A 563 -18.02 11.05 -2.43
C THR A 563 -16.97 10.31 -3.23
N LYS A 564 -17.21 10.08 -4.51
CA LYS A 564 -16.34 9.35 -5.44
C LYS A 564 -16.32 9.99 -6.81
N ALA A 565 -15.23 9.79 -7.54
CA ALA A 565 -15.06 10.25 -8.91
C ALA A 565 -14.58 9.10 -9.81
N LEU A 566 -15.07 9.07 -11.04
CA LEU A 566 -14.62 8.14 -12.06
C LEU A 566 -13.35 8.69 -12.69
N ILE A 567 -12.26 7.92 -12.58
CA ILE A 567 -10.99 8.17 -13.26
C ILE A 567 -10.97 7.30 -14.51
N GLN A 568 -10.87 7.93 -15.65
CA GLN A 568 -10.70 7.25 -16.93
C GLN A 568 -9.19 7.03 -17.14
N THR A 569 -8.66 5.89 -16.71
CA THR A 569 -7.22 5.68 -16.58
C THR A 569 -6.47 5.88 -17.90
N TRP A 570 -7.04 5.51 -19.02
CA TRP A 570 -6.51 5.66 -20.38
C TRP A 570 -6.32 7.10 -20.84
N ARG A 571 -7.21 7.98 -20.40
CA ARG A 571 -7.15 9.39 -20.73
C ARG A 571 -6.39 10.18 -19.66
N ASP A 572 -6.60 9.77 -18.42
CA ASP A 572 -6.21 10.55 -17.25
C ASP A 572 -4.85 10.10 -16.68
N CYS A 573 -4.37 8.90 -17.04
CA CYS A 573 -3.12 8.32 -16.54
C CYS A 573 -2.02 8.30 -17.60
N THR A 574 -0.79 8.63 -17.20
CA THR A 574 0.40 8.56 -18.05
C THR A 574 1.58 8.13 -17.19
N VAL A 575 2.33 7.14 -17.64
CA VAL A 575 3.60 6.79 -17.00
C VAL A 575 4.66 7.79 -17.42
N ILE A 576 5.34 8.39 -16.44
CA ILE A 576 6.47 9.31 -16.68
C ILE A 576 7.73 8.50 -16.55
N PRO A 577 8.63 8.50 -17.55
CA PRO A 577 9.91 7.81 -17.47
C PRO A 577 10.73 8.25 -16.26
N SER A 578 11.52 7.33 -15.72
CA SER A 578 12.52 7.64 -14.71
C SER A 578 13.58 8.60 -15.30
N GLY A 579 13.68 9.79 -14.78
CA GLY A 579 14.66 10.76 -15.26
C GLY A 579 15.62 11.19 -14.16
N ALA A 580 15.13 11.86 -13.14
CA ALA A 580 15.90 12.36 -12.00
C ALA A 580 15.54 11.61 -10.72
N VAL A 581 16.45 11.55 -9.77
CA VAL A 581 16.13 11.16 -8.39
C VAL A 581 15.06 12.11 -7.86
N ARG A 582 13.98 11.55 -7.33
CA ARG A 582 12.89 12.32 -6.74
C ARG A 582 12.69 11.90 -5.31
N GLN A 583 12.59 12.88 -4.43
CA GLN A 583 12.17 12.62 -3.07
C GLN A 583 10.65 12.43 -3.06
N VAL A 584 10.21 11.32 -2.47
CA VAL A 584 8.80 10.97 -2.33
C VAL A 584 8.48 10.70 -0.87
N PHE A 585 7.24 10.91 -0.49
CA PHE A 585 6.80 10.92 0.90
C PHE A 585 5.67 9.93 1.09
N CYS A 586 5.72 9.20 2.20
CA CYS A 586 4.76 8.17 2.52
C CYS A 586 4.23 8.37 3.95
N PRO A 587 3.10 9.03 4.15
CA PRO A 587 2.43 9.02 5.44
C PRO A 587 2.06 7.60 5.83
N THR A 588 2.54 7.13 6.98
CA THR A 588 2.07 5.88 7.56
C THR A 588 0.88 6.19 8.45
N THR A 589 -0.26 5.66 8.08
CA THR A 589 -1.54 5.95 8.72
C THR A 589 -2.16 4.69 9.30
N SER A 590 -2.82 4.80 10.44
CA SER A 590 -3.52 3.69 11.09
C SER A 590 -4.69 3.14 10.25
N THR A 591 -5.26 3.96 9.37
CA THR A 591 -6.35 3.53 8.48
C THR A 591 -5.86 2.90 7.17
N GLY A 592 -4.61 3.08 6.82
CA GLY A 592 -4.07 2.80 5.49
C GLY A 592 -4.50 3.81 4.42
N TYR A 593 -5.39 4.78 4.74
CA TYR A 593 -5.90 5.78 3.81
C TYR A 593 -6.02 7.16 4.44
N PHE A 594 -5.73 8.19 3.66
CA PHE A 594 -5.77 9.59 4.13
C PHE A 594 -6.11 10.54 2.99
N LEU A 595 -6.55 11.75 3.36
CA LEU A 595 -6.80 12.80 2.40
C LEU A 595 -5.51 13.47 1.98
N VAL A 596 -5.37 13.63 0.66
CA VAL A 596 -4.29 14.36 0.02
C VAL A 596 -4.87 15.45 -0.86
N ARG A 597 -4.19 16.60 -0.86
CA ARG A 597 -4.38 17.63 -1.88
C ARG A 597 -3.14 17.66 -2.78
N SER A 598 -3.33 17.46 -4.07
CA SER A 598 -2.25 17.57 -5.06
C SER A 598 -2.76 18.32 -6.29
N GLU A 599 -1.98 19.26 -6.77
CA GLU A 599 -2.31 20.13 -7.91
C GLU A 599 -3.74 20.71 -7.86
N GLY A 600 -4.18 21.08 -6.64
CA GLY A 600 -5.48 21.72 -6.40
C GLY A 600 -6.68 20.78 -6.43
N THR A 601 -6.46 19.46 -6.45
CA THR A 601 -7.51 18.43 -6.27
C THR A 601 -7.34 17.71 -4.94
N VAL A 602 -8.46 17.38 -4.28
CA VAL A 602 -8.51 16.63 -3.02
C VAL A 602 -9.03 15.24 -3.31
N PHE A 603 -8.34 14.21 -2.81
CA PHE A 603 -8.71 12.81 -2.99
C PHE A 603 -8.17 11.93 -1.87
N VAL A 604 -8.57 10.65 -1.85
CA VAL A 604 -8.12 9.65 -0.87
C VAL A 604 -7.06 8.74 -1.50
N THR A 605 -6.01 8.44 -0.74
CA THR A 605 -4.92 7.54 -1.15
C THR A 605 -4.43 6.71 0.04
N GLY A 606 -3.53 5.72 -0.17
CA GLY A 606 -3.19 4.80 0.92
C GLY A 606 -1.86 4.06 0.84
N ASN A 607 -1.62 3.14 1.81
CA ASN A 607 -0.42 2.29 1.93
C ASN A 607 -0.71 0.95 2.65
N THR A 608 0.03 -0.15 2.32
CA THR A 608 -0.12 -1.49 2.96
C THR A 608 1.23 -2.19 3.15
N GLY A 609 1.46 -2.85 4.31
CA GLY A 609 2.71 -3.56 4.64
C GLY A 609 2.59 -5.09 4.51
N ARG A 610 3.23 -5.71 3.50
CA ARG A 610 3.47 -7.17 3.37
C ARG A 610 4.89 -7.40 2.85
N TRP A 611 5.44 -8.62 3.03
CA TRP A 611 6.67 -9.02 2.33
C TRP A 611 6.47 -8.85 0.83
N SER A 612 7.44 -8.24 0.18
CA SER A 612 7.39 -8.02 -1.26
C SER A 612 8.71 -8.45 -1.90
N GLY A 613 8.65 -8.91 -3.15
CA GLY A 613 9.85 -9.07 -3.97
C GLY A 613 10.45 -7.72 -4.33
N ASP A 614 11.76 -7.68 -4.51
CA ASP A 614 12.50 -6.47 -4.88
C ASP A 614 12.97 -6.49 -6.34
N ASN A 615 13.28 -5.31 -6.86
CA ASN A 615 14.03 -5.11 -8.12
C ASN A 615 13.41 -5.76 -9.37
N GLY A 616 12.10 -5.96 -9.43
CA GLY A 616 11.40 -6.33 -10.67
C GLY A 616 11.35 -7.81 -11.03
N VAL A 617 12.00 -8.71 -10.25
CA VAL A 617 11.79 -10.16 -10.31
C VAL A 617 11.18 -10.59 -8.97
N ASN A 618 9.84 -10.78 -8.95
CA ASN A 618 9.14 -11.16 -7.74
C ASN A 618 8.96 -12.68 -7.68
N LEU A 619 9.84 -13.35 -6.93
CA LEU A 619 9.79 -14.81 -6.75
C LEU A 619 8.51 -15.29 -6.05
N GLN A 620 7.85 -14.43 -5.24
CA GLN A 620 6.58 -14.75 -4.59
C GLN A 620 5.42 -14.95 -5.57
N ASN A 621 5.51 -14.38 -6.79
CA ASN A 621 4.44 -14.39 -7.79
C ASN A 621 4.87 -15.05 -9.12
N LEU A 622 5.71 -16.08 -9.05
CA LEU A 622 6.07 -16.84 -10.24
C LEU A 622 4.84 -17.54 -10.83
N ARG A 623 4.64 -17.36 -12.13
CA ARG A 623 3.52 -17.98 -12.86
C ARG A 623 3.58 -19.50 -12.73
N LYS A 624 2.41 -20.12 -12.57
CA LYS A 624 2.25 -21.59 -12.55
C LYS A 624 2.07 -22.16 -13.94
N ASP A 625 1.50 -21.38 -14.88
CA ASP A 625 1.28 -21.74 -16.26
C ASP A 625 2.57 -21.66 -17.08
N ALA A 626 2.67 -22.50 -18.08
CA ALA A 626 3.76 -22.57 -19.02
C ALA A 626 3.23 -22.33 -20.45
N PRO A 627 3.10 -21.06 -20.89
CA PRO A 627 2.65 -20.78 -22.24
C PRO A 627 3.60 -21.41 -23.26
N VAL A 628 3.04 -21.94 -24.38
CA VAL A 628 3.80 -22.61 -25.44
C VAL A 628 3.96 -21.63 -26.60
N TYR A 629 5.20 -21.35 -26.98
CA TYR A 629 5.56 -20.48 -28.07
C TYR A 629 6.35 -21.29 -29.11
N GLY A 630 5.71 -21.58 -30.25
CA GLY A 630 6.24 -22.55 -31.20
C GLY A 630 6.30 -23.96 -30.57
N ASP A 631 7.49 -24.50 -30.44
CA ASP A 631 7.81 -25.79 -29.81
C ASP A 631 8.31 -25.66 -28.37
N VAL A 632 8.32 -24.45 -27.80
CA VAL A 632 8.91 -24.15 -26.49
C VAL A 632 7.82 -23.80 -25.48
N ALA A 633 7.68 -24.64 -24.43
CA ALA A 633 6.88 -24.31 -23.25
C ALA A 633 7.72 -23.45 -22.30
N VAL A 634 7.32 -22.18 -22.11
CA VAL A 634 8.04 -21.20 -21.29
C VAL A 634 7.57 -21.26 -19.85
N ASN A 635 8.27 -22.04 -19.02
CA ASN A 635 7.98 -22.16 -17.60
C ASN A 635 9.00 -21.37 -16.78
N MET A 636 8.57 -20.26 -16.16
CA MET A 636 9.44 -19.39 -15.37
C MET A 636 10.09 -20.11 -14.18
N ARG A 637 9.42 -21.09 -13.60
CA ARG A 637 9.96 -21.84 -12.45
C ARG A 637 11.10 -22.74 -12.86
N SER A 638 11.05 -23.34 -14.04
CA SER A 638 12.08 -24.25 -14.53
C SER A 638 13.44 -23.57 -14.83
N LEU A 639 13.49 -22.26 -14.82
CA LEU A 639 14.73 -21.50 -14.90
C LEU A 639 15.60 -21.64 -13.65
N PHE A 640 15.00 -21.93 -12.49
CA PHE A 640 15.73 -22.05 -11.24
C PHE A 640 16.19 -23.48 -11.03
N VAL A 641 17.49 -23.66 -10.93
CA VAL A 641 18.16 -24.98 -10.90
C VAL A 641 19.10 -25.09 -9.72
N ALA A 642 19.37 -26.33 -9.30
CA ALA A 642 20.41 -26.59 -8.32
C ALA A 642 21.81 -26.43 -8.94
N ARG A 643 22.78 -26.01 -8.14
CA ARG A 643 24.18 -26.00 -8.54
C ARG A 643 24.70 -27.41 -8.79
N PRO A 644 25.78 -27.59 -9.60
CA PRO A 644 26.42 -28.89 -9.79
C PRO A 644 26.75 -29.58 -8.46
N GLY A 645 26.40 -30.86 -8.35
CA GLY A 645 26.59 -31.63 -7.10
C GLY A 645 25.53 -31.40 -6.01
N CYS A 646 24.56 -30.54 -6.26
CA CYS A 646 23.45 -30.24 -5.34
C CYS A 646 22.10 -30.61 -5.95
N LYS A 647 21.08 -30.61 -5.10
CA LYS A 647 19.66 -30.69 -5.47
C LYS A 647 18.87 -29.62 -4.73
N LEU A 648 17.72 -29.26 -5.28
CA LEU A 648 16.74 -28.43 -4.60
C LEU A 648 15.84 -29.36 -3.75
N ILE A 649 15.62 -28.97 -2.51
CA ILE A 649 14.59 -29.54 -1.66
C ILE A 649 13.55 -28.45 -1.45
N VAL A 650 12.32 -28.74 -1.88
CA VAL A 650 11.19 -27.82 -1.78
C VAL A 650 10.25 -28.35 -0.72
N ALA A 651 10.02 -27.56 0.33
CA ALA A 651 9.14 -27.91 1.44
C ALA A 651 8.00 -26.87 1.56
N ASP A 652 6.76 -27.37 1.47
CA ASP A 652 5.51 -26.58 1.52
C ASP A 652 4.70 -27.01 2.75
N LEU A 653 4.23 -26.08 3.59
CA LEU A 653 3.39 -26.41 4.73
C LEU A 653 2.00 -26.86 4.26
N ALA A 654 1.69 -28.12 4.48
CA ALA A 654 0.44 -28.73 4.01
C ALA A 654 -0.79 -28.20 4.77
N GLN A 655 -1.58 -27.37 4.09
CA GLN A 655 -2.84 -26.80 4.58
C GLN A 655 -2.71 -26.25 6.02
N ILE A 656 -1.73 -25.40 6.26
CA ILE A 656 -1.42 -24.90 7.62
C ILE A 656 -2.56 -24.05 8.20
N GLU A 657 -3.25 -23.23 7.39
CA GLU A 657 -4.34 -22.37 7.89
C GLU A 657 -5.50 -23.16 8.50
N PRO A 658 -6.08 -24.20 7.88
CA PRO A 658 -7.11 -25.03 8.51
C PRO A 658 -6.66 -25.70 9.82
N ARG A 659 -5.39 -26.08 9.92
CA ARG A 659 -4.83 -26.67 11.15
C ARG A 659 -4.74 -25.63 12.27
N CYS A 660 -4.24 -24.45 11.97
CA CYS A 660 -4.20 -23.32 12.90
C CYS A 660 -5.62 -22.91 13.34
N LEU A 661 -6.58 -22.88 12.40
CA LEU A 661 -7.97 -22.57 12.70
C LEU A 661 -8.58 -23.56 13.68
N ALA A 662 -8.43 -24.86 13.43
CA ALA A 662 -8.95 -25.89 14.30
C ALA A 662 -8.29 -25.85 15.69
N TRP A 663 -6.99 -25.61 15.75
CA TRP A 663 -6.24 -25.47 17.00
C TRP A 663 -6.72 -24.27 17.82
N CYS A 664 -6.84 -23.09 17.21
CA CYS A 664 -7.37 -21.90 17.87
C CYS A 664 -8.82 -22.06 18.34
N ALA A 665 -9.64 -22.80 17.57
CA ALA A 665 -11.03 -23.09 17.94
C ALA A 665 -11.17 -24.20 18.98
N GLY A 666 -10.09 -24.90 19.33
CA GLY A 666 -10.13 -26.05 20.23
C GLY A 666 -10.90 -27.25 19.62
N ASP A 667 -10.84 -27.41 18.30
CA ASP A 667 -11.48 -28.55 17.60
C ASP A 667 -10.58 -29.77 17.58
N TRP A 668 -10.39 -30.35 18.75
CA TRP A 668 -9.52 -31.50 18.95
C TRP A 668 -9.94 -32.75 18.16
N PRO A 669 -11.24 -33.09 18.03
CA PRO A 669 -11.64 -34.22 17.19
C PRO A 669 -11.17 -34.11 15.74
N PHE A 670 -11.25 -32.90 15.17
CA PHE A 670 -10.75 -32.63 13.84
C PHE A 670 -9.22 -32.77 13.77
N LEU A 671 -8.50 -32.21 14.76
CA LEU A 671 -7.04 -32.29 14.81
C LEU A 671 -6.54 -33.74 14.98
N GLU A 672 -7.24 -34.57 15.74
CA GLU A 672 -6.87 -35.99 15.89
C GLU A 672 -6.96 -36.74 14.54
N LEU A 673 -7.99 -36.49 13.74
CA LEU A 673 -8.05 -37.07 12.38
C LEU A 673 -6.90 -36.55 11.49
N VAL A 674 -6.62 -35.25 11.57
CA VAL A 674 -5.53 -34.64 10.78
C VAL A 674 -4.16 -35.18 11.20
N LYS A 675 -3.93 -35.51 12.47
CA LYS A 675 -2.71 -36.17 12.97
C LYS A 675 -2.44 -37.54 12.35
N THR A 676 -3.47 -38.24 11.92
CA THR A 676 -3.31 -39.56 11.24
C THR A 676 -2.78 -39.40 9.80
N GLY A 677 -2.50 -38.20 9.33
CA GLY A 677 -2.13 -37.93 7.95
C GLY A 677 -3.32 -37.65 7.02
N MET A 678 -4.53 -37.59 7.56
CA MET A 678 -5.72 -37.27 6.79
C MET A 678 -5.74 -35.79 6.39
N SER A 679 -6.20 -35.48 5.18
CA SER A 679 -6.33 -34.09 4.76
C SER A 679 -7.42 -33.38 5.59
N PRO A 680 -7.26 -32.10 5.91
CA PRO A 680 -8.29 -31.29 6.58
C PRO A 680 -9.66 -31.33 5.88
N TYR A 681 -9.69 -31.45 4.56
CA TYR A 681 -10.92 -31.49 3.79
C TYR A 681 -11.66 -32.84 3.98
N GLU A 682 -10.92 -33.92 4.04
CA GLU A 682 -11.49 -35.25 4.35
C GLU A 682 -11.89 -35.34 5.82
N ALA A 683 -11.07 -34.83 6.75
CA ALA A 683 -11.43 -34.78 8.17
C ALA A 683 -12.75 -34.03 8.38
N HIS A 684 -12.93 -32.90 7.70
CA HIS A 684 -14.19 -32.16 7.72
C HIS A 684 -15.36 -32.98 7.16
N ALA A 685 -15.18 -33.68 6.02
CA ALA A 685 -16.23 -34.50 5.44
C ALA A 685 -16.64 -35.65 6.38
N ARG A 686 -15.69 -36.27 7.08
CA ARG A 686 -15.98 -37.36 8.04
C ARG A 686 -16.77 -36.87 9.24
N ILE A 687 -16.39 -35.73 9.81
CA ILE A 687 -17.05 -35.15 10.99
C ILE A 687 -18.38 -34.51 10.62
N SER A 688 -18.42 -33.68 9.58
CA SER A 688 -19.57 -32.83 9.27
C SER A 688 -20.58 -33.48 8.32
N MET A 689 -20.18 -34.47 7.51
CA MET A 689 -21.05 -35.10 6.51
C MET A 689 -21.14 -36.62 6.66
N GLY A 690 -20.49 -37.21 7.68
CA GLY A 690 -20.55 -38.62 7.97
C GLY A 690 -19.89 -39.51 6.92
N TRP A 691 -18.85 -39.00 6.22
CA TRP A 691 -18.09 -39.81 5.25
C TRP A 691 -17.41 -40.98 5.93
N THR A 692 -17.72 -42.20 5.51
CA THR A 692 -17.17 -43.46 6.07
C THR A 692 -16.36 -44.26 5.06
N GLY A 693 -16.27 -43.80 3.79
CA GLY A 693 -15.50 -44.46 2.73
C GLY A 693 -13.99 -44.37 2.93
N GLY A 694 -13.24 -44.83 1.95
CA GLY A 694 -11.78 -44.72 1.88
C GLY A 694 -11.30 -43.26 1.67
N ARG A 695 -10.22 -43.07 0.93
CA ARG A 695 -9.67 -41.75 0.71
C ARG A 695 -10.63 -40.91 -0.11
N LEU A 696 -11.15 -39.80 0.51
CA LEU A 696 -12.22 -38.98 -0.06
C LEU A 696 -11.87 -38.46 -1.45
N LYS A 697 -10.63 -38.01 -1.66
CA LYS A 697 -10.18 -37.42 -2.93
C LYS A 697 -10.27 -38.43 -4.08
N ASP A 698 -10.04 -39.71 -3.79
CA ASP A 698 -9.98 -40.76 -4.81
C ASP A 698 -11.37 -41.37 -5.08
N GLU A 699 -12.21 -41.49 -4.01
CA GLU A 699 -13.51 -42.13 -4.11
C GLU A 699 -14.66 -41.17 -4.43
N ASN A 700 -14.55 -39.91 -3.99
CA ASN A 700 -15.56 -38.89 -4.25
C ASN A 700 -14.92 -37.50 -4.44
N PRO A 701 -14.35 -37.23 -5.63
CA PRO A 701 -13.69 -35.95 -5.95
C PRO A 701 -14.59 -34.74 -5.79
N ASP A 702 -15.89 -34.87 -6.11
CA ASP A 702 -16.85 -33.76 -6.02
C ASP A 702 -17.10 -33.36 -4.56
N LEU A 703 -17.28 -34.35 -3.71
CA LEU A 703 -17.42 -34.12 -2.28
C LEU A 703 -16.13 -33.58 -1.66
N TYR A 704 -14.97 -34.01 -2.14
CA TYR A 704 -13.68 -33.43 -1.75
C TYR A 704 -13.57 -31.97 -2.16
N ALA A 705 -13.96 -31.62 -3.38
CA ALA A 705 -13.97 -30.23 -3.88
C ALA A 705 -14.92 -29.36 -3.06
N LEU A 706 -16.12 -29.87 -2.74
CA LEU A 706 -17.07 -29.14 -1.91
C LEU A 706 -16.51 -28.88 -0.49
N ASN A 707 -15.90 -29.89 0.15
CA ASN A 707 -15.31 -29.73 1.48
C ASN A 707 -14.10 -28.80 1.45
N LYS A 708 -13.30 -28.83 0.40
CA LYS A 708 -12.22 -27.88 0.19
C LYS A 708 -12.74 -26.45 0.13
N ALA A 709 -13.79 -26.19 -0.66
CA ALA A 709 -14.43 -24.88 -0.72
C ALA A 709 -14.99 -24.43 0.64
N GLN A 710 -15.64 -25.33 1.37
CA GLN A 710 -16.20 -25.03 2.69
C GLN A 710 -15.11 -24.66 3.71
N VAL A 711 -14.08 -25.46 3.84
CA VAL A 711 -12.99 -25.23 4.80
C VAL A 711 -12.25 -23.93 4.50
N LEU A 712 -11.96 -23.65 3.23
CA LEU A 712 -11.21 -22.44 2.83
C LEU A 712 -12.02 -21.16 2.88
N ALA A 713 -13.34 -21.21 2.69
CA ALA A 713 -14.17 -20.01 2.66
C ALA A 713 -15.02 -19.84 3.93
N LEU A 714 -15.69 -20.90 4.38
CA LEU A 714 -16.64 -20.81 5.49
C LEU A 714 -15.95 -20.76 6.85
N GLY A 715 -14.74 -21.26 6.98
CA GLY A 715 -13.93 -21.14 8.20
C GLY A 715 -13.74 -19.71 8.70
N TYR A 716 -13.92 -18.74 7.82
CA TYR A 716 -13.76 -17.30 8.09
C TYR A 716 -15.07 -16.51 8.01
N GLY A 717 -16.22 -17.17 8.19
CA GLY A 717 -17.52 -16.52 8.29
C GLY A 717 -18.09 -16.01 6.97
N CYS A 718 -17.68 -16.58 5.85
CA CYS A 718 -18.19 -16.24 4.52
C CYS A 718 -19.71 -16.41 4.45
N GLY A 719 -20.41 -15.44 3.83
CA GLY A 719 -21.85 -15.51 3.58
C GLY A 719 -22.19 -16.24 2.28
N ALA A 720 -23.45 -16.65 2.11
CA ALA A 720 -23.88 -17.49 0.99
C ALA A 720 -23.63 -16.89 -0.39
N GLU A 721 -23.86 -15.58 -0.59
CA GLU A 721 -23.62 -14.91 -1.87
C GLU A 721 -22.11 -14.96 -2.25
N ARG A 722 -21.23 -14.74 -1.28
CA ARG A 722 -19.78 -14.78 -1.51
C ARG A 722 -19.27 -16.22 -1.62
N PHE A 723 -19.91 -17.18 -0.95
CA PHE A 723 -19.52 -18.59 -1.01
C PHE A 723 -19.70 -19.16 -2.41
N ILE A 724 -20.70 -18.74 -3.18
CA ILE A 724 -20.89 -19.14 -4.59
C ILE A 724 -19.63 -18.81 -5.40
N GLN A 725 -19.15 -17.59 -5.26
CA GLN A 725 -17.97 -17.10 -5.97
C GLN A 725 -16.68 -17.81 -5.52
N MET A 726 -16.55 -18.08 -4.22
CA MET A 726 -15.39 -18.78 -3.68
C MET A 726 -15.37 -20.27 -4.09
N ALA A 727 -16.53 -20.94 -4.10
CA ALA A 727 -16.68 -22.31 -4.55
C ALA A 727 -16.30 -22.47 -6.04
N TRP A 728 -16.68 -21.50 -6.88
CA TRP A 728 -16.24 -21.45 -8.26
C TRP A 728 -14.72 -21.23 -8.37
N ASN A 729 -14.19 -20.21 -7.68
CA ASN A 729 -12.76 -19.85 -7.79
C ASN A 729 -11.80 -20.93 -7.28
N TYR A 730 -12.20 -21.68 -6.23
CA TYR A 730 -11.33 -22.70 -5.64
C TYR A 730 -11.51 -24.11 -6.22
N CYS A 731 -12.70 -24.40 -6.72
CA CYS A 731 -13.07 -25.76 -7.04
C CYS A 731 -13.95 -25.87 -8.30
N GLU A 732 -14.20 -24.76 -9.02
CA GLU A 732 -15.07 -24.72 -10.22
C GLU A 732 -16.51 -25.21 -9.97
N LEU A 733 -16.96 -25.14 -8.70
CA LEU A 733 -18.30 -25.59 -8.32
C LEU A 733 -19.34 -24.50 -8.57
N THR A 734 -20.33 -24.81 -9.40
CA THR A 734 -21.47 -23.92 -9.64
C THR A 734 -22.57 -24.20 -8.60
N LEU A 735 -22.92 -23.19 -7.80
CA LEU A 735 -23.94 -23.30 -6.76
C LEU A 735 -25.06 -22.29 -6.98
N THR A 736 -26.32 -22.72 -6.75
CA THR A 736 -27.44 -21.78 -6.62
C THR A 736 -27.41 -21.07 -5.26
N LEU A 737 -28.04 -19.90 -5.16
CA LEU A 737 -28.09 -19.16 -3.88
C LEU A 737 -28.79 -19.94 -2.77
N SER A 738 -29.85 -20.69 -3.09
CA SER A 738 -30.53 -21.56 -2.13
C SER A 738 -29.60 -22.63 -1.61
N ARG A 739 -28.91 -23.33 -2.52
CA ARG A 739 -27.98 -24.41 -2.14
C ARG A 739 -26.80 -23.86 -1.35
N SER A 740 -26.30 -22.69 -1.74
CA SER A 740 -25.25 -22.03 -0.99
C SER A 740 -25.67 -21.66 0.44
N ARG A 741 -26.91 -21.19 0.65
CA ARG A 741 -27.43 -20.91 2.00
C ARG A 741 -27.53 -22.16 2.85
N GLU A 742 -28.08 -23.25 2.31
CA GLU A 742 -28.14 -24.52 3.00
C GLU A 742 -26.76 -25.00 3.47
N ILE A 743 -25.75 -24.91 2.60
CA ILE A 743 -24.38 -25.30 2.91
C ILE A 743 -23.79 -24.43 4.02
N VAL A 744 -23.95 -23.10 3.92
CA VAL A 744 -23.45 -22.14 4.92
C VAL A 744 -24.10 -22.37 6.28
N ASP A 745 -25.42 -22.58 6.32
CA ASP A 745 -26.15 -22.78 7.56
C ASP A 745 -25.80 -24.15 8.18
N ALA A 746 -25.69 -25.22 7.37
CA ALA A 746 -25.21 -26.51 7.80
C ALA A 746 -23.79 -26.47 8.37
N PHE A 747 -22.86 -25.77 7.68
CA PHE A 747 -21.49 -25.58 8.14
C PHE A 747 -21.45 -24.95 9.52
N ARG A 748 -22.20 -23.87 9.71
CA ARG A 748 -22.24 -23.12 10.98
C ARG A 748 -22.84 -23.96 12.11
N ALA A 749 -23.87 -24.75 11.81
CA ALA A 749 -24.50 -25.66 12.76
C ALA A 749 -23.55 -26.77 13.21
N GLN A 750 -22.72 -27.27 12.30
CA GLN A 750 -21.82 -28.42 12.55
C GLN A 750 -20.48 -27.98 13.16
N ASN A 751 -19.99 -26.77 12.84
CA ASN A 751 -18.67 -26.29 13.26
C ASN A 751 -18.78 -25.27 14.41
N GLN A 752 -19.48 -25.61 15.49
CA GLN A 752 -19.78 -24.73 16.61
C GLN A 752 -18.50 -24.19 17.31
N LYS A 753 -17.39 -24.91 17.29
CA LYS A 753 -16.10 -24.49 17.85
C LYS A 753 -15.54 -23.31 17.08
N ILE A 754 -15.57 -23.38 15.75
CA ILE A 754 -15.12 -22.28 14.88
C ILE A 754 -16.05 -21.07 15.03
N VAL A 755 -17.35 -21.29 15.08
CA VAL A 755 -18.34 -20.21 15.34
C VAL A 755 -18.12 -19.57 16.71
N GLY A 756 -17.79 -20.39 17.72
CA GLY A 756 -17.43 -19.94 19.06
C GLY A 756 -16.22 -19.01 19.05
N LEU A 757 -15.16 -19.39 18.35
CA LEU A 757 -13.96 -18.54 18.17
C LEU A 757 -14.29 -17.19 17.50
N TRP A 758 -15.15 -17.20 16.47
CA TRP A 758 -15.58 -15.92 15.88
C TRP A 758 -16.30 -15.02 16.88
N ASN A 759 -17.21 -15.61 17.67
CA ASN A 759 -17.98 -14.86 18.67
C ASN A 759 -17.08 -14.33 19.79
N GLU A 760 -16.10 -15.09 20.22
CA GLU A 760 -15.12 -14.68 21.21
C GLU A 760 -14.28 -13.49 20.73
N LEU A 761 -13.72 -13.61 19.53
CA LEU A 761 -12.93 -12.54 18.91
C LEU A 761 -13.77 -11.28 18.67
N GLU A 762 -15.01 -11.45 18.21
CA GLU A 762 -15.94 -10.33 18.02
C GLU A 762 -16.36 -9.70 19.35
N SER A 763 -16.53 -10.48 20.39
CA SER A 763 -16.85 -10.02 21.74
C SER A 763 -15.67 -9.21 22.31
N GLY A 764 -14.44 -9.72 22.22
CA GLY A 764 -13.24 -9.01 22.65
C GLY A 764 -13.10 -7.64 21.96
N LEU A 765 -13.26 -7.61 20.64
CA LEU A 765 -13.26 -6.36 19.88
C LEU A 765 -14.40 -5.42 20.33
N ASN A 766 -15.60 -5.96 20.56
CA ASN A 766 -16.76 -5.17 20.98
C ASN A 766 -16.62 -4.59 22.38
N GLN A 767 -15.92 -5.27 23.29
CA GLN A 767 -15.60 -4.78 24.64
C GLN A 767 -14.56 -3.67 24.62
N SER A 768 -13.72 -3.64 23.62
CA SER A 768 -12.68 -2.61 23.43
C SER A 768 -13.21 -1.36 22.71
N VAL A 769 -14.52 -1.18 22.57
CA VAL A 769 -15.08 0.02 21.94
C VAL A 769 -14.71 1.27 22.75
N GLY A 770 -14.06 2.23 22.08
CA GLY A 770 -13.50 3.43 22.71
C GLY A 770 -12.02 3.32 23.07
N GLN A 771 -11.43 2.15 22.90
CA GLN A 771 -10.02 1.84 23.16
C GLN A 771 -9.41 1.07 21.98
N ASP A 772 -8.15 0.73 22.07
CA ASP A 772 -7.49 -0.18 21.14
C ASP A 772 -7.74 -1.65 21.57
N PHE A 773 -7.86 -2.53 20.61
CA PHE A 773 -7.97 -3.97 20.83
C PHE A 773 -6.66 -4.63 20.39
N GLU A 774 -6.02 -5.29 21.34
CA GLU A 774 -4.77 -6.02 21.14
C GLU A 774 -5.08 -7.52 21.06
N LEU A 775 -4.91 -8.09 19.87
CA LEU A 775 -5.03 -9.53 19.66
C LEU A 775 -3.63 -10.15 19.72
N VAL A 776 -3.30 -10.72 20.87
CA VAL A 776 -2.03 -11.40 21.08
C VAL A 776 -2.08 -12.78 20.43
N LEU A 777 -1.15 -13.05 19.53
CA LEU A 777 -0.98 -14.36 18.91
C LEU A 777 -0.40 -15.35 19.91
N PRO A 778 -0.64 -16.66 19.72
CA PRO A 778 -0.01 -17.70 20.55
C PRO A 778 1.53 -17.61 20.56
N SER A 779 2.14 -17.09 19.50
CA SER A 779 3.58 -16.83 19.39
C SER A 779 4.07 -15.67 20.29
N GLY A 780 3.18 -14.93 20.95
CA GLY A 780 3.49 -13.72 21.71
C GLY A 780 3.54 -12.44 20.86
N ARG A 781 3.48 -12.54 19.54
CA ARG A 781 3.38 -11.39 18.64
C ARG A 781 1.96 -10.80 18.70
N MET A 782 1.85 -9.49 18.56
CA MET A 782 0.59 -8.77 18.74
C MET A 782 0.06 -8.24 17.39
N LEU A 783 -1.24 -8.38 17.17
CA LEU A 783 -1.98 -7.68 16.14
C LEU A 783 -2.78 -6.55 16.78
N LEU A 784 -2.44 -5.33 16.44
CA LEU A 784 -3.10 -4.15 16.98
C LEU A 784 -4.29 -3.75 16.11
N TYR A 785 -5.44 -3.57 16.75
CA TYR A 785 -6.67 -3.01 16.20
C TYR A 785 -6.99 -1.71 16.93
N SER A 786 -6.53 -0.59 16.39
CA SER A 786 -6.71 0.71 17.03
C SER A 786 -8.05 1.36 16.69
N ASP A 787 -8.48 2.31 17.55
CA ASP A 787 -9.72 3.09 17.39
C ASP A 787 -10.96 2.21 17.18
N VAL A 788 -11.19 1.27 18.10
CA VAL A 788 -12.37 0.39 18.07
C VAL A 788 -13.63 1.17 18.39
N ARG A 789 -14.63 1.13 17.51
CA ARG A 789 -15.89 1.87 17.67
C ARG A 789 -17.10 1.19 17.05
N ARG A 790 -18.28 1.48 17.57
CA ARG A 790 -19.54 1.09 16.93
C ARG A 790 -19.81 1.96 15.70
N SER A 791 -20.27 1.34 14.63
CA SER A 791 -20.62 2.01 13.39
C SER A 791 -21.77 1.29 12.69
N VAL A 792 -22.41 1.95 11.72
CA VAL A 792 -23.50 1.38 10.95
C VAL A 792 -23.08 1.24 9.49
N LYS A 793 -23.03 0.01 9.00
CA LYS A 793 -22.84 -0.29 7.58
C LYS A 793 -24.17 -0.10 6.87
N ILE A 794 -24.23 0.83 5.92
CA ILE A 794 -25.39 1.05 5.07
C ILE A 794 -25.13 0.35 3.74
N LYS A 795 -25.96 -0.66 3.41
CA LYS A 795 -25.92 -1.34 2.11
C LYS A 795 -27.11 -0.88 1.29
N THR A 796 -26.84 -0.20 0.19
CA THR A 796 -27.87 0.16 -0.77
C THR A 796 -27.80 -0.83 -1.93
N THR A 797 -28.85 -1.57 -2.15
CA THR A 797 -28.97 -2.55 -3.23
C THR A 797 -30.03 -2.04 -4.23
N LYS A 798 -29.68 -1.93 -5.49
CA LYS A 798 -30.61 -1.63 -6.57
C LYS A 798 -30.98 -2.94 -7.25
N ASP A 799 -32.26 -3.23 -7.28
CA ASP A 799 -32.77 -4.40 -8.00
C ASP A 799 -32.55 -4.18 -9.51
N PRO A 800 -31.78 -5.04 -10.18
CA PRO A 800 -31.46 -4.86 -11.60
C PRO A 800 -32.68 -4.97 -12.52
N LEU A 801 -33.75 -5.66 -12.11
CA LEU A 801 -34.97 -5.85 -12.90
C LEU A 801 -36.00 -4.76 -12.67
N THR A 802 -36.17 -4.31 -11.43
CA THR A 802 -37.23 -3.34 -11.07
C THR A 802 -36.69 -1.92 -10.87
N GLY A 803 -35.38 -1.73 -10.84
CA GLY A 803 -34.75 -0.44 -10.54
C GLY A 803 -34.96 0.04 -9.11
N LYS A 804 -35.66 -0.73 -8.28
CA LYS A 804 -36.00 -0.37 -6.91
C LYS A 804 -34.76 -0.37 -6.02
N VAL A 805 -34.50 0.76 -5.37
CA VAL A 805 -33.37 0.92 -4.44
C VAL A 805 -33.85 0.54 -3.04
N SER A 806 -33.23 -0.50 -2.47
CA SER A 806 -33.42 -0.88 -1.07
C SER A 806 -32.16 -0.54 -0.26
N THR A 807 -32.36 0.06 0.90
CA THR A 807 -31.25 0.40 1.82
C THR A 807 -31.38 -0.41 3.08
N SER A 808 -30.37 -1.25 3.35
CA SER A 808 -30.27 -1.97 4.62
C SER A 808 -29.19 -1.35 5.50
N LYS A 809 -29.46 -1.20 6.79
CA LYS A 809 -28.52 -0.72 7.80
C LYS A 809 -28.13 -1.89 8.69
N LYS A 810 -26.84 -2.18 8.79
CA LYS A 810 -26.31 -3.20 9.71
C LYS A 810 -25.33 -2.54 10.68
N ALA A 811 -25.64 -2.56 11.96
CA ALA A 811 -24.69 -2.13 12.99
C ALA A 811 -23.52 -3.11 13.07
N GLY A 812 -22.32 -2.61 13.33
CA GLY A 812 -21.13 -3.42 13.45
C GLY A 812 -20.02 -2.67 14.18
N THR A 813 -18.94 -3.37 14.49
CA THR A 813 -17.76 -2.79 15.13
C THR A 813 -16.67 -2.55 14.10
N MET A 814 -16.13 -1.34 14.12
CA MET A 814 -15.03 -0.93 13.28
C MET A 814 -13.77 -0.79 14.11
N ALA A 815 -12.64 -1.15 13.53
CA ALA A 815 -11.31 -0.90 14.07
C ALA A 815 -10.32 -0.65 12.94
N THR A 816 -9.14 -0.18 13.29
CA THR A 816 -8.01 -0.01 12.38
C THR A 816 -6.98 -1.09 12.64
N SER A 817 -6.65 -1.88 11.63
CA SER A 817 -5.59 -2.90 11.71
C SER A 817 -4.74 -2.87 10.45
N PHE A 818 -3.42 -2.96 10.59
CA PHE A 818 -2.46 -2.83 9.48
C PHE A 818 -2.71 -1.59 8.61
N GLY A 819 -3.03 -0.47 9.26
CA GLY A 819 -3.32 0.79 8.58
C GLY A 819 -4.66 0.84 7.84
N ARG A 820 -5.54 -0.16 8.00
CA ARG A 820 -6.86 -0.21 7.37
C ARG A 820 -7.96 -0.20 8.41
N LYS A 821 -8.85 0.78 8.31
CA LYS A 821 -10.09 0.79 9.07
C LYS A 821 -11.16 0.04 8.31
N THR A 822 -11.70 -0.98 8.94
CA THR A 822 -12.75 -1.79 8.33
C THR A 822 -13.72 -2.28 9.42
N PHE A 823 -14.89 -2.73 8.98
CA PHE A 823 -15.76 -3.50 9.86
C PHE A 823 -15.11 -4.84 10.13
N PHE A 824 -14.82 -5.08 11.38
CA PHE A 824 -14.41 -6.38 11.85
C PHE A 824 -15.62 -7.11 12.40
N TYR A 825 -15.72 -8.36 12.03
CA TYR A 825 -16.59 -9.35 12.60
C TYR A 825 -15.75 -10.56 12.93
N GLY A 826 -16.26 -11.44 13.75
CA GLY A 826 -15.48 -12.55 14.26
C GLY A 826 -14.73 -13.35 13.21
N GLY A 827 -15.37 -13.65 12.07
CA GLY A 827 -14.73 -14.38 10.98
C GLY A 827 -13.53 -13.64 10.36
N LYS A 828 -13.57 -12.30 10.24
CA LYS A 828 -12.46 -11.54 9.70
C LYS A 828 -11.30 -11.38 10.69
N LEU A 829 -11.60 -11.28 11.97
CA LEU A 829 -10.57 -11.31 13.02
C LEU A 829 -9.90 -12.68 13.07
N CYS A 830 -10.69 -13.75 12.90
CA CYS A 830 -10.20 -15.11 12.82
C CYS A 830 -9.27 -15.30 11.61
N GLU A 831 -9.63 -14.79 10.42
CA GLU A 831 -8.76 -14.82 9.24
C GLU A 831 -7.40 -14.16 9.51
N ASN A 832 -7.39 -12.97 10.10
CA ASN A 832 -6.16 -12.26 10.45
C ASN A 832 -5.31 -13.03 11.47
N LEU A 833 -5.95 -13.59 12.51
CA LEU A 833 -5.31 -14.42 13.53
C LEU A 833 -4.61 -15.63 12.89
N ILE A 834 -5.35 -16.37 12.07
CA ILE A 834 -4.86 -17.61 11.48
C ILE A 834 -3.76 -17.37 10.46
N GLN A 835 -3.89 -16.38 9.59
CA GLN A 835 -2.81 -16.03 8.64
C GLN A 835 -1.54 -15.57 9.34
N ALA A 836 -1.68 -14.80 10.41
CA ALA A 836 -0.54 -14.35 11.19
C ALA A 836 0.14 -15.49 11.95
N MET A 837 -0.65 -16.39 12.54
CA MET A 837 -0.15 -17.60 13.20
C MET A 837 0.54 -18.55 12.21
N ALA A 838 -0.05 -18.78 11.03
CA ALA A 838 0.56 -19.61 9.97
C ALA A 838 1.93 -19.07 9.53
N ARG A 839 2.06 -17.74 9.40
CA ARG A 839 3.36 -17.09 9.12
C ARG A 839 4.37 -17.33 10.23
N ASP A 840 3.94 -17.30 11.50
CA ASP A 840 4.85 -17.53 12.63
C ASP A 840 5.28 -18.99 12.71
N VAL A 841 4.38 -19.95 12.45
CA VAL A 841 4.71 -21.40 12.33
C VAL A 841 5.74 -21.60 11.21
N PHE A 842 5.51 -21.01 10.05
CA PHE A 842 6.46 -21.09 8.92
C PHE A 842 7.82 -20.48 9.27
N GLY A 843 7.83 -19.34 9.94
CA GLY A 843 9.05 -18.69 10.43
C GLY A 843 9.85 -19.56 11.39
N VAL A 844 9.20 -20.27 12.32
CA VAL A 844 9.85 -21.24 13.20
C VAL A 844 10.51 -22.37 12.39
N GLY A 845 9.81 -22.90 11.39
CA GLY A 845 10.35 -23.91 10.47
C GLY A 845 11.59 -23.44 9.73
N LEU A 846 11.57 -22.20 9.22
CA LEU A 846 12.72 -21.60 8.54
C LEU A 846 13.93 -21.46 9.47
N LEU A 847 13.74 -20.99 10.70
CA LEU A 847 14.83 -20.84 11.67
C LEU A 847 15.43 -22.18 12.07
N ARG A 848 14.62 -23.22 12.22
CA ARG A 848 15.10 -24.59 12.51
C ARG A 848 15.90 -25.17 11.35
N LEU A 849 15.45 -25.00 10.11
CA LEU A 849 16.19 -25.40 8.92
C LEU A 849 17.54 -24.68 8.83
N HIS A 850 17.55 -23.39 9.10
CA HIS A 850 18.75 -22.60 9.14
C HIS A 850 19.72 -23.08 10.24
N ALA A 851 19.22 -23.29 11.45
CA ALA A 851 20.00 -23.83 12.57
C ALA A 851 20.57 -25.23 12.29
N ALA A 852 19.86 -26.04 11.49
CA ALA A 852 20.33 -27.34 11.02
C ALA A 852 21.34 -27.25 9.86
N GLY A 853 21.73 -26.04 9.43
CA GLY A 853 22.73 -25.79 8.40
C GLY A 853 22.22 -25.90 6.96
N TYR A 854 20.92 -25.94 6.75
CA TYR A 854 20.35 -25.96 5.41
C TYR A 854 20.47 -24.59 4.72
N LYS A 855 20.91 -24.60 3.47
CA LYS A 855 21.07 -23.40 2.65
C LYS A 855 19.74 -23.01 2.03
N ILE A 856 19.03 -22.09 2.67
CA ILE A 856 17.77 -21.52 2.17
C ILE A 856 18.09 -20.56 1.02
N LEU A 857 17.42 -20.73 -0.12
CA LEU A 857 17.57 -19.87 -1.30
C LEU A 857 16.50 -18.78 -1.33
N PHE A 858 15.23 -19.16 -1.25
CA PHE A 858 14.09 -18.24 -1.23
C PHE A 858 12.83 -18.92 -0.68
N THR A 859 11.78 -18.12 -0.47
CA THR A 859 10.46 -18.61 -0.07
C THR A 859 9.40 -18.18 -1.07
N VAL A 860 8.29 -18.95 -1.17
CA VAL A 860 7.11 -18.65 -1.97
C VAL A 860 5.87 -18.90 -1.10
N HIS A 861 5.32 -17.85 -0.48
CA HIS A 861 4.24 -17.94 0.52
C HIS A 861 4.66 -18.80 1.73
N ASP A 862 4.13 -20.01 1.83
CA ASP A 862 4.38 -21.03 2.86
C ASP A 862 5.31 -22.17 2.38
N GLU A 863 5.96 -21.98 1.25
CA GLU A 863 6.93 -22.87 0.63
C GLU A 863 8.35 -22.31 0.79
N VAL A 864 9.29 -23.15 1.18
CA VAL A 864 10.73 -22.87 1.22
C VAL A 864 11.48 -23.68 0.17
N VAL A 865 12.42 -23.04 -0.52
CA VAL A 865 13.33 -23.68 -1.47
C VAL A 865 14.74 -23.68 -0.88
N ILE A 866 15.29 -24.87 -0.71
CA ILE A 866 16.57 -25.15 -0.09
C ILE A 866 17.50 -25.77 -1.14
N GLU A 867 18.78 -25.43 -1.12
CA GLU A 867 19.80 -26.14 -1.85
C GLU A 867 20.59 -27.05 -0.90
N ALA A 868 20.73 -28.31 -1.25
CA ALA A 868 21.40 -29.30 -0.43
C ALA A 868 22.27 -30.24 -1.30
N PRO A 869 23.29 -30.91 -0.75
CA PRO A 869 24.03 -31.96 -1.44
C PRO A 869 23.15 -33.08 -1.98
N MET A 870 23.61 -33.77 -3.01
CA MET A 870 22.83 -34.85 -3.67
C MET A 870 22.39 -35.96 -2.71
N ASP A 871 23.19 -36.26 -1.70
CA ASP A 871 22.93 -37.28 -0.67
C ASP A 871 22.06 -36.80 0.48
N ALA A 872 21.76 -35.49 0.59
CA ALA A 872 20.92 -34.95 1.64
C ALA A 872 19.51 -35.58 1.63
N ASP A 873 19.04 -36.01 2.81
CA ASP A 873 17.74 -36.66 2.94
C ASP A 873 16.59 -35.63 2.99
N PRO A 874 15.65 -35.63 2.03
CA PRO A 874 14.48 -34.75 2.07
C PRO A 874 13.58 -35.02 3.28
N ASP A 875 13.54 -36.25 3.80
CA ASP A 875 12.73 -36.58 4.96
C ASP A 875 13.27 -35.92 6.24
N ALA A 876 14.59 -35.67 6.32
CA ALA A 876 15.15 -34.87 7.41
C ALA A 876 14.61 -33.42 7.40
N VAL A 877 14.47 -32.80 6.22
CA VAL A 877 13.85 -31.47 6.06
C VAL A 877 12.38 -31.53 6.52
N LYS A 878 11.65 -32.56 6.11
CA LYS A 878 10.28 -32.79 6.53
C LYS A 878 10.15 -32.89 8.03
N GLN A 879 10.97 -33.72 8.67
CA GLN A 879 10.98 -33.90 10.11
C GLN A 879 11.25 -32.60 10.86
N ILE A 880 12.17 -31.74 10.36
CA ILE A 880 12.45 -30.44 10.97
C ILE A 880 11.23 -29.50 10.86
N MET A 881 10.58 -29.45 9.69
CA MET A 881 9.41 -28.62 9.47
C MET A 881 8.18 -29.07 10.27
N GLU A 882 8.07 -30.38 10.54
CA GLU A 882 6.94 -30.98 11.26
C GLU A 882 7.15 -31.05 12.77
N GLN A 883 8.29 -30.59 13.30
CA GLN A 883 8.54 -30.57 14.74
C GLN A 883 7.47 -29.77 15.49
N PRO A 884 7.06 -30.21 16.68
CA PRO A 884 6.11 -29.50 17.51
C PRO A 884 6.48 -28.03 17.70
N ILE A 885 5.47 -27.19 17.72
CA ILE A 885 5.65 -25.74 17.95
C ILE A 885 5.47 -25.48 19.44
N ASP A 886 6.49 -24.92 20.10
CA ASP A 886 6.53 -24.79 21.56
C ASP A 886 5.37 -23.94 22.11
N TRP A 887 5.03 -22.87 21.43
CA TRP A 887 3.93 -21.98 21.80
C TRP A 887 2.55 -22.45 21.28
N ALA A 888 2.48 -23.54 20.51
CA ALA A 888 1.24 -24.16 20.04
C ALA A 888 1.24 -25.68 20.28
N PRO A 889 1.23 -26.12 21.55
CA PRO A 889 1.29 -27.54 21.87
C PRO A 889 0.09 -28.31 21.29
N GLY A 890 0.37 -29.42 20.63
CA GLY A 890 -0.66 -30.24 19.98
C GLY A 890 -1.12 -29.79 18.59
N LEU A 891 -0.61 -28.68 18.07
CA LEU A 891 -0.82 -28.29 16.68
C LEU A 891 -0.12 -29.29 15.74
N PRO A 892 -0.84 -30.02 14.87
CA PRO A 892 -0.22 -30.90 13.90
C PRO A 892 0.33 -30.08 12.73
N VAL A 893 1.63 -29.93 12.65
CA VAL A 893 2.29 -29.35 11.46
C VAL A 893 2.61 -30.50 10.50
N ALA A 894 2.34 -30.32 9.22
CA ALA A 894 2.71 -31.25 8.18
C ALA A 894 3.34 -30.51 7.01
N ALA A 895 4.33 -31.12 6.37
CA ALA A 895 5.03 -30.58 5.22
C ALA A 895 5.02 -31.57 4.05
N GLU A 896 4.78 -31.06 2.86
CA GLU A 896 5.04 -31.76 1.60
C GLU A 896 6.44 -31.41 1.12
N VAL A 897 7.32 -32.42 1.06
CA VAL A 897 8.72 -32.21 0.68
C VAL A 897 9.02 -32.96 -0.60
N LYS A 898 9.67 -32.31 -1.54
CA LYS A 898 10.10 -32.89 -2.82
C LYS A 898 11.56 -32.51 -3.12
N ALA A 899 12.35 -33.48 -3.56
CA ALA A 899 13.68 -33.24 -4.08
C ALA A 899 13.64 -33.16 -5.62
N MET A 900 14.36 -32.20 -6.18
CA MET A 900 14.38 -31.98 -7.64
C MET A 900 15.67 -31.26 -8.07
N GLN A 901 16.04 -31.38 -9.32
CA GLN A 901 17.16 -30.62 -9.91
C GLN A 901 16.73 -29.25 -10.41
N VAL A 902 15.49 -29.18 -10.87
CA VAL A 902 14.88 -28.02 -11.49
C VAL A 902 13.63 -27.69 -10.71
N TYR A 903 13.47 -26.44 -10.29
CA TYR A 903 12.32 -25.99 -9.50
C TYR A 903 11.01 -26.15 -10.30
N ARG A 904 10.09 -26.94 -9.77
CA ARG A 904 8.76 -27.24 -10.34
C ARG A 904 7.74 -27.37 -9.20
N LYS A 905 6.49 -27.00 -9.47
CA LYS A 905 5.36 -27.21 -8.54
C LYS A 905 4.25 -27.95 -9.24
#